data_8bf38dd0f12f4099e7e1b8ac7ae6eed4
#
_entry.id   8bf38dd0f12f4099e7e1b8ac7ae6eed4
#
_cell.length_a   1.000
_cell.length_b   1.000
_cell.length_c   1.000
_cell.angle_alpha   90.00
_cell.angle_beta   90.00
_cell.angle_gamma   90.00
#
_symmetry.space_group_name_H-M   'P 1'
#
loop_
_entity.id
_entity.type
_entity.pdbx_description
1 polymer ?
#
loop_
_entity_poly.entity_id
_entity_poly.type
_entity_poly.pdbx_seq_one_letter_code
_entity_poly.pdbx_strand_id
1 'polypeptide(L)'
;SKDKFDDKIVSIEYFGDSSIICTFILKDNLENIKDDIIIYYRLSPRSYSINIYLFLLFITIIINMSNIYKFIFNKHYLIESFEKNRLRLMISSCLAITITSGLFILSSLISNSPHEFSSPFYLIINDLSMSIGLFFLYPMFIYVLFSEKIKNYLTLLALFFVIFAMINTFVMTGNYININNEFLFDNADLLKFSFKELLLSFSLTFAASIILVFVLRFNKSIFFININYIILSVLLIISILNISNIYKYHIKLKYIKNKNQVKLSSFKIFNLSKTGSNIIVLFIDKAVNSYWLQAFEKFPEYKEELDGFIIYPNTVSFSQSTITTASLYGGYDYLPYELSTNGKYILKNKHSESILTVPLSLEKYGYKSVLLEPDGANLTGSDLSIFDNYTNISAYLTDYIQNYSLNIYFGGTNINFEKTLEIDQKNKSIRFSLFRMMPINLRYSFYDNTGWFLSSTSFFRFNSTIRYYSVLDSITNFININENGNYYNMIYNLTTHDPYYFNSDFLPHLIVKDIDNKDLNMYGSEVNARFFYANVAAINSLIKIIKYLKYNNIYNNTKIIVVSDHGADVYNNYLYSNNLSFVAYINPILMFKDFNSEGNIKINTNFMTIADTPYLATKHIDNAVNPFNNKIITNDYKNNGVNIISVDSWKAEAQLTNSYNFNYYYFVKDNIFDKNNWKKFKIDWKNKESKQVELK
;
A
#
# COMPACT_ATOMS: atom_id res chain seq x y z
N SER A 1 -26.04 35.86 -6.99
CA SER A 1 -26.66 34.54 -6.73
C SER A 1 -26.32 34.00 -5.33
N LYS A 2 -26.07 34.88 -4.36
CA LYS A 2 -25.86 34.54 -2.95
C LYS A 2 -27.14 34.05 -2.26
N ASP A 3 -28.27 34.53 -2.70
CA ASP A 3 -29.52 34.46 -1.95
C ASP A 3 -30.33 33.16 -2.10
N LYS A 4 -29.83 32.15 -2.82
CA LYS A 4 -30.49 30.84 -2.96
C LYS A 4 -29.77 29.65 -2.29
N PHE A 5 -28.61 29.89 -1.68
CA PHE A 5 -27.76 28.83 -1.11
C PHE A 5 -27.41 29.03 0.37
N ASP A 6 -27.90 30.10 1.02
CA ASP A 6 -27.47 30.49 2.37
C ASP A 6 -27.77 29.43 3.46
N ASP A 7 -28.75 28.55 3.25
CA ASP A 7 -29.09 27.49 4.23
C ASP A 7 -28.32 26.19 4.05
N LYS A 8 -27.48 26.07 2.99
CA LYS A 8 -26.80 24.83 2.63
C LYS A 8 -25.27 24.94 2.57
N ILE A 9 -24.68 26.13 2.72
CA ILE A 9 -23.25 26.37 2.70
C ILE A 9 -22.76 26.62 4.11
N VAL A 10 -21.90 25.77 4.64
CA VAL A 10 -21.34 25.93 5.98
C VAL A 10 -20.00 26.63 5.97
N SER A 11 -19.18 26.42 4.94
CA SER A 11 -17.97 27.24 4.74
C SER A 11 -17.51 27.22 3.29
N ILE A 12 -16.87 28.31 2.87
CA ILE A 12 -16.06 28.39 1.64
C ILE A 12 -14.67 28.80 2.11
N GLU A 13 -13.68 27.94 1.92
CA GLU A 13 -12.30 28.24 2.25
C GLU A 13 -11.47 28.34 0.97
N TYR A 14 -10.64 29.40 0.88
CA TYR A 14 -9.66 29.58 -0.18
C TYR A 14 -8.30 29.07 0.32
N PHE A 15 -7.74 28.10 -0.38
CA PHE A 15 -6.39 27.60 -0.14
C PHE A 15 -5.49 27.95 -1.32
N GLY A 16 -4.69 29.02 -1.18
CA GLY A 16 -3.67 29.42 -2.14
C GLY A 16 -4.22 29.90 -3.51
N ASP A 17 -3.35 30.36 -4.38
CA ASP A 17 -3.70 31.00 -5.68
C ASP A 17 -4.34 30.06 -6.73
N SER A 18 -4.61 28.80 -6.41
CA SER A 18 -4.97 27.81 -7.43
C SER A 18 -6.03 26.77 -7.06
N SER A 19 -6.68 26.85 -5.91
CA SER A 19 -7.77 25.92 -5.57
C SER A 19 -8.89 26.58 -4.78
N ILE A 20 -10.13 26.33 -5.20
CA ILE A 20 -11.35 26.74 -4.49
C ILE A 20 -11.95 25.45 -3.91
N ILE A 21 -12.09 25.39 -2.59
CA ILE A 21 -12.80 24.30 -1.91
C ILE A 21 -14.16 24.84 -1.48
N CYS A 22 -15.22 24.28 -2.05
CA CYS A 22 -16.60 24.58 -1.63
C CYS A 22 -17.10 23.42 -0.78
N THR A 23 -17.38 23.68 0.49
CA THR A 23 -17.99 22.71 1.41
C THR A 23 -19.50 22.93 1.43
N PHE A 24 -20.26 21.94 0.99
CA PHE A 24 -21.71 21.94 1.08
C PHE A 24 -22.12 21.00 2.20
N ILE A 25 -22.78 21.49 3.23
CA ILE A 25 -23.45 20.66 4.24
C ILE A 25 -24.94 20.70 3.93
N LEU A 26 -25.48 19.55 3.52
CA LEU A 26 -26.94 19.41 3.42
C LEU A 26 -27.50 19.24 4.83
N LYS A 27 -28.02 20.32 5.40
CA LYS A 27 -28.76 20.30 6.67
C LYS A 27 -30.18 19.85 6.40
N ASP A 28 -30.44 18.57 6.39
CA ASP A 28 -31.77 18.05 6.65
C ASP A 28 -31.74 17.33 7.99
N ASN A 29 -32.35 17.96 9.00
CA ASN A 29 -32.64 17.48 10.35
C ASN A 29 -31.54 16.72 11.11
N LEU A 30 -31.02 17.36 12.14
CA LEU A 30 -29.97 16.91 13.09
C LEU A 30 -30.24 15.57 13.81
N GLU A 31 -31.35 14.89 13.58
CA GLU A 31 -31.70 13.62 14.22
C GLU A 31 -31.39 12.39 13.37
N ASN A 32 -30.95 12.54 12.10
CA ASN A 32 -30.60 11.44 11.20
C ASN A 32 -29.33 11.73 10.41
N ILE A 33 -28.18 11.87 11.09
CA ILE A 33 -26.84 12.01 10.47
C ILE A 33 -26.38 10.67 9.84
N LYS A 34 -27.26 9.94 9.19
CA LYS A 34 -26.89 8.65 8.58
C LYS A 34 -26.39 8.74 7.14
N ASP A 35 -26.61 9.86 6.46
CA ASP A 35 -26.36 9.94 5.00
C ASP A 35 -25.80 11.30 4.52
N ASP A 36 -25.13 12.09 5.35
CA ASP A 36 -24.51 13.34 4.90
C ASP A 36 -23.28 13.06 4.05
N ILE A 37 -23.47 13.06 2.72
CA ILE A 37 -22.40 13.00 1.74
C ILE A 37 -21.87 14.42 1.54
N ILE A 38 -20.69 14.72 2.08
CA ILE A 38 -19.99 15.96 1.79
C ILE A 38 -19.16 15.75 0.52
N ILE A 39 -19.54 16.44 -0.57
CA ILE A 39 -18.86 16.35 -1.86
C ILE A 39 -17.89 17.52 -1.99
N TYR A 40 -16.60 17.24 -2.04
CA TYR A 40 -15.57 18.21 -2.41
C TYR A 40 -15.30 18.16 -3.90
N TYR A 41 -15.31 19.32 -4.53
CA TYR A 41 -14.76 19.48 -5.87
C TYR A 41 -13.44 20.26 -5.78
N ARG A 42 -12.33 19.58 -6.03
CA ARG A 42 -11.04 20.23 -6.24
C ARG A 42 -10.82 20.42 -7.73
N LEU A 43 -10.90 21.66 -8.19
CA LEU A 43 -10.45 22.01 -9.53
C LEU A 43 -8.97 22.40 -9.44
N SER A 44 -8.08 21.47 -9.73
CA SER A 44 -6.65 21.80 -9.81
C SER A 44 -6.32 22.49 -11.14
N PRO A 45 -5.34 23.39 -11.19
CA PRO A 45 -4.85 23.98 -12.47
C PRO A 45 -4.43 22.94 -13.50
N ARG A 46 -4.01 21.75 -13.04
CA ARG A 46 -3.66 20.61 -13.89
C ARG A 46 -4.86 19.99 -14.60
N SER A 47 -6.04 19.98 -13.95
CA SER A 47 -7.28 19.50 -14.58
C SER A 47 -7.74 20.37 -15.73
N TYR A 48 -7.51 21.70 -15.69
CA TYR A 48 -7.78 22.60 -16.80
C TYR A 48 -6.88 22.32 -18.00
N SER A 49 -5.60 22.11 -17.80
CA SER A 49 -4.67 21.81 -18.90
C SER A 49 -5.02 20.48 -19.60
N ILE A 50 -5.41 19.45 -18.84
CA ILE A 50 -5.87 18.18 -19.42
C ILE A 50 -7.13 18.38 -20.24
N ASN A 51 -8.11 19.13 -19.74
CA ASN A 51 -9.34 19.40 -20.47
C ASN A 51 -9.05 20.11 -21.80
N ILE A 52 -8.15 21.09 -21.82
CA ILE A 52 -7.75 21.79 -23.04
C ILE A 52 -7.04 20.82 -23.99
N TYR A 53 -6.12 19.99 -23.49
CA TYR A 53 -5.42 19.01 -24.34
C TYR A 53 -6.37 17.96 -24.91
N LEU A 54 -7.26 17.41 -24.13
CA LEU A 54 -8.26 16.44 -24.58
C LEU A 54 -9.21 17.08 -25.59
N PHE A 55 -9.63 18.32 -25.37
CA PHE A 55 -10.48 19.08 -26.29
C PHE A 55 -9.75 19.36 -27.62
N LEU A 56 -8.51 19.84 -27.58
CA LEU A 56 -7.72 20.07 -28.77
C LEU A 56 -7.42 18.78 -29.54
N LEU A 57 -7.09 17.70 -28.82
CA LEU A 57 -6.90 16.38 -29.42
C LEU A 57 -8.17 15.89 -30.09
N PHE A 58 -9.32 16.03 -29.44
CA PHE A 58 -10.64 15.66 -29.98
C PHE A 58 -10.97 16.45 -31.23
N ILE A 59 -10.78 17.78 -31.24
CA ILE A 59 -10.97 18.64 -32.41
C ILE A 59 -10.03 18.25 -33.56
N THR A 60 -8.76 18.02 -33.24
CA THR A 60 -7.75 17.63 -34.24
C THR A 60 -8.12 16.27 -34.88
N ILE A 61 -8.56 15.30 -34.10
CA ILE A 61 -9.05 14.02 -34.61
C ILE A 61 -10.28 14.23 -35.53
N ILE A 62 -11.27 15.01 -35.09
CA ILE A 62 -12.48 15.28 -35.89
C ILE A 62 -12.14 15.95 -37.20
N ILE A 63 -11.29 16.98 -37.19
CA ILE A 63 -10.89 17.71 -38.40
C ILE A 63 -10.18 16.76 -39.38
N ASN A 64 -9.29 15.90 -38.89
CA ASN A 64 -8.55 14.97 -39.72
C ASN A 64 -9.35 13.76 -40.17
N MET A 65 -10.41 13.36 -39.45
CA MET A 65 -11.22 12.19 -39.81
C MET A 65 -11.82 12.27 -41.20
N SER A 66 -12.24 13.46 -41.66
CA SER A 66 -12.76 13.64 -43.01
C SER A 66 -11.71 13.36 -44.09
N ASN A 67 -10.47 13.80 -43.85
CA ASN A 67 -9.35 13.56 -44.78
C ASN A 67 -8.91 12.10 -44.77
N ILE A 68 -8.85 11.49 -43.60
CA ILE A 68 -8.55 10.06 -43.41
C ILE A 68 -9.61 9.22 -44.14
N TYR A 69 -10.89 9.54 -43.91
CA TYR A 69 -12.00 8.84 -44.60
C TYR A 69 -11.89 8.92 -46.10
N LYS A 70 -11.68 10.11 -46.68
CA LYS A 70 -11.51 10.30 -48.12
C LYS A 70 -10.30 9.54 -48.65
N PHE A 71 -9.21 9.47 -47.91
CA PHE A 71 -8.02 8.74 -48.28
C PHE A 71 -8.25 7.22 -48.29
N ILE A 72 -8.94 6.67 -47.27
CA ILE A 72 -9.24 5.24 -47.16
C ILE A 72 -10.23 4.82 -48.26
N PHE A 73 -11.32 5.58 -48.42
CA PHE A 73 -12.48 5.22 -49.22
C PHE A 73 -12.52 6.06 -50.55
N ASN A 74 -11.46 6.00 -51.32
CA ASN A 74 -11.35 6.73 -52.59
C ASN A 74 -12.10 6.02 -53.74
N LYS A 75 -12.61 4.82 -53.56
CA LYS A 75 -13.39 4.04 -54.54
C LYS A 75 -14.73 3.62 -53.96
N HIS A 76 -15.79 3.66 -54.78
CA HIS A 76 -17.15 3.41 -54.37
C HIS A 76 -17.36 2.02 -53.71
N TYR A 77 -16.76 0.98 -54.29
CA TYR A 77 -16.89 -0.39 -53.75
C TYR A 77 -16.29 -0.55 -52.32
N LEU A 78 -15.30 0.26 -51.96
CA LEU A 78 -14.73 0.26 -50.60
C LEU A 78 -15.73 0.83 -49.58
N ILE A 79 -16.46 1.88 -49.98
CA ILE A 79 -17.52 2.47 -49.15
C ILE A 79 -18.62 1.46 -48.93
N GLU A 80 -19.13 0.82 -49.96
CA GLU A 80 -20.17 -0.19 -49.86
C GLU A 80 -19.81 -1.36 -48.97
N SER A 81 -18.61 -1.91 -49.15
CA SER A 81 -18.12 -3.00 -48.30
C SER A 81 -17.94 -2.60 -46.85
N PHE A 82 -17.48 -1.39 -46.57
CA PHE A 82 -17.36 -0.90 -45.21
C PHE A 82 -18.73 -0.65 -44.59
N GLU A 83 -19.65 -0.04 -45.31
CA GLU A 83 -21.02 0.22 -44.83
C GLU A 83 -21.79 -1.05 -44.51
N LYS A 84 -21.61 -2.11 -45.29
CA LYS A 84 -22.18 -3.43 -45.02
C LYS A 84 -21.74 -4.03 -43.70
N ASN A 85 -20.48 -3.76 -43.28
CA ASN A 85 -19.89 -4.31 -42.06
C ASN A 85 -19.85 -3.31 -40.89
N ARG A 86 -20.21 -2.05 -41.14
CA ARG A 86 -20.04 -0.92 -40.25
C ARG A 86 -20.62 -1.13 -38.85
N LEU A 87 -21.88 -1.62 -38.77
CA LEU A 87 -22.54 -1.86 -37.50
C LEU A 87 -21.80 -2.94 -36.69
N ARG A 88 -21.34 -4.01 -37.32
CA ARG A 88 -20.56 -5.08 -36.67
C ARG A 88 -19.21 -4.56 -36.17
N LEU A 89 -18.55 -3.70 -36.94
CA LEU A 89 -17.30 -3.05 -36.56
C LEU A 89 -17.51 -2.14 -35.33
N MET A 90 -18.58 -1.33 -35.36
CA MET A 90 -18.90 -0.44 -34.23
C MET A 90 -19.19 -1.24 -32.96
N ILE A 91 -20.06 -2.23 -33.04
CA ILE A 91 -20.42 -3.10 -31.89
C ILE A 91 -19.17 -3.82 -31.35
N SER A 92 -18.40 -4.48 -32.20
CA SER A 92 -17.22 -5.23 -31.77
C SER A 92 -16.17 -4.35 -31.13
N SER A 93 -15.97 -3.12 -31.66
CA SER A 93 -15.05 -2.13 -31.10
C SER A 93 -15.50 -1.63 -29.74
N CYS A 94 -16.77 -1.26 -29.61
CA CYS A 94 -17.34 -0.83 -28.33
C CYS A 94 -17.26 -1.94 -27.27
N LEU A 95 -17.57 -3.18 -27.62
CA LEU A 95 -17.45 -4.31 -26.73
C LEU A 95 -15.99 -4.58 -26.30
N ALA A 96 -15.02 -4.48 -27.22
CA ALA A 96 -13.61 -4.67 -26.90
C ALA A 96 -13.14 -3.65 -25.85
N ILE A 97 -13.48 -2.37 -25.99
CA ILE A 97 -13.14 -1.33 -25.02
C ILE A 97 -13.87 -1.57 -23.68
N THR A 98 -15.17 -1.91 -23.74
CA THR A 98 -15.99 -2.20 -22.56
C THR A 98 -15.41 -3.33 -21.71
N ILE A 99 -15.03 -4.45 -22.34
CA ILE A 99 -14.46 -5.61 -21.63
C ILE A 99 -13.07 -5.27 -21.10
N THR A 100 -12.26 -4.52 -21.85
CA THR A 100 -10.92 -4.09 -21.41
C THR A 100 -11.03 -3.26 -20.14
N SER A 101 -11.85 -2.20 -20.14
CA SER A 101 -11.99 -1.27 -19.02
C SER A 101 -12.78 -1.85 -17.87
N GLY A 102 -13.93 -2.46 -18.15
CA GLY A 102 -14.88 -2.85 -17.11
C GLY A 102 -14.64 -4.22 -16.48
N LEU A 103 -13.84 -5.07 -17.14
CA LEU A 103 -13.64 -6.43 -16.64
C LEU A 103 -12.16 -6.79 -16.51
N PHE A 104 -11.40 -6.66 -17.59
CA PHE A 104 -10.02 -7.16 -17.64
C PHE A 104 -9.07 -6.39 -16.71
N ILE A 105 -9.02 -5.06 -16.81
CA ILE A 105 -8.04 -4.26 -16.05
C ILE A 105 -8.24 -4.43 -14.55
N LEU A 106 -9.48 -4.28 -14.08
CA LEU A 106 -9.77 -4.37 -12.64
C LEU A 106 -9.65 -5.79 -12.09
N SER A 107 -10.15 -6.81 -12.82
CA SER A 107 -10.01 -8.20 -12.38
C SER A 107 -8.56 -8.65 -12.31
N SER A 108 -7.69 -8.16 -13.22
CA SER A 108 -6.27 -8.43 -13.20
C SER A 108 -5.58 -7.77 -11.99
N LEU A 109 -5.94 -6.51 -11.65
CA LEU A 109 -5.42 -5.84 -10.47
C LEU A 109 -5.79 -6.61 -9.20
N ILE A 110 -7.09 -6.88 -9.01
CA ILE A 110 -7.60 -7.55 -7.80
C ILE A 110 -7.06 -8.98 -7.68
N SER A 111 -6.92 -9.71 -8.80
CA SER A 111 -6.41 -11.10 -8.77
C SER A 111 -4.96 -11.19 -8.28
N ASN A 112 -4.17 -10.13 -8.43
CA ASN A 112 -2.79 -10.09 -7.93
C ASN A 112 -2.71 -9.92 -6.41
N SER A 113 -3.67 -9.20 -5.80
CA SER A 113 -3.73 -8.98 -4.35
C SER A 113 -5.18 -9.06 -3.83
N PRO A 114 -5.83 -10.26 -3.88
CA PRO A 114 -7.26 -10.37 -3.56
C PRO A 114 -7.59 -10.06 -2.10
N HIS A 115 -6.62 -10.18 -1.21
CA HIS A 115 -6.77 -9.94 0.24
C HIS A 115 -6.95 -8.45 0.57
N GLU A 116 -6.46 -7.57 -0.27
CA GLU A 116 -6.55 -6.12 -0.04
C GLU A 116 -7.95 -5.56 -0.29
N PHE A 117 -8.81 -6.28 -1.02
CA PHE A 117 -10.13 -5.79 -1.42
C PHE A 117 -11.25 -6.48 -0.64
N SER A 118 -11.98 -5.71 0.17
CA SER A 118 -13.09 -6.22 0.99
C SER A 118 -14.28 -6.71 0.16
N SER A 119 -14.61 -6.01 -0.94
CA SER A 119 -15.76 -6.29 -1.80
C SER A 119 -15.38 -6.41 -3.29
N PRO A 120 -14.48 -7.35 -3.68
CA PRO A 120 -13.89 -7.40 -5.02
C PRO A 120 -14.93 -7.58 -6.13
N PHE A 121 -15.94 -8.41 -5.93
CA PHE A 121 -16.98 -8.65 -6.93
C PHE A 121 -17.86 -7.42 -7.16
N TYR A 122 -18.16 -6.69 -6.10
CA TYR A 122 -18.95 -5.46 -6.21
C TYR A 122 -18.21 -4.41 -7.03
N LEU A 123 -16.90 -4.25 -6.82
CA LEU A 123 -16.06 -3.34 -7.61
C LEU A 123 -16.03 -3.74 -9.09
N ILE A 124 -15.85 -5.03 -9.40
CA ILE A 124 -15.83 -5.53 -10.78
C ILE A 124 -17.19 -5.31 -11.47
N ILE A 125 -18.30 -5.59 -10.79
CA ILE A 125 -19.64 -5.36 -11.33
C ILE A 125 -19.91 -3.88 -11.55
N ASN A 126 -19.46 -3.02 -10.62
CA ASN A 126 -19.59 -1.59 -10.77
C ASN A 126 -18.83 -1.06 -12.01
N ASP A 127 -17.56 -1.43 -12.16
CA ASP A 127 -16.75 -1.02 -13.30
C ASP A 127 -17.31 -1.53 -14.62
N LEU A 128 -17.76 -2.77 -14.66
CA LEU A 128 -18.41 -3.34 -15.84
C LEU A 128 -19.67 -2.55 -16.20
N SER A 129 -20.51 -2.24 -15.22
CA SER A 129 -21.75 -1.48 -15.43
C SER A 129 -21.47 -0.07 -15.95
N MET A 130 -20.48 0.63 -15.35
CA MET A 130 -20.07 1.95 -15.81
C MET A 130 -19.44 1.90 -17.21
N SER A 131 -18.62 0.89 -17.50
CA SER A 131 -18.00 0.70 -18.81
C SER A 131 -19.02 0.36 -19.90
N ILE A 132 -20.05 -0.43 -19.59
CA ILE A 132 -21.18 -0.67 -20.50
C ILE A 132 -21.87 0.67 -20.86
N GLY A 133 -22.12 1.53 -19.86
CA GLY A 133 -22.66 2.85 -20.09
C GLY A 133 -21.77 3.68 -21.00
N LEU A 134 -20.53 3.89 -20.59
CA LEU A 134 -19.59 4.83 -21.21
C LEU A 134 -19.11 4.38 -22.59
N PHE A 135 -18.82 3.09 -22.79
CA PHE A 135 -18.14 2.61 -24.00
C PHE A 135 -19.03 1.77 -24.93
N PHE A 136 -20.23 1.40 -24.47
CA PHE A 136 -21.18 0.68 -25.32
C PHE A 136 -22.49 1.47 -25.51
N LEU A 137 -23.25 1.74 -24.45
CA LEU A 137 -24.58 2.34 -24.59
C LEU A 137 -24.53 3.76 -25.13
N TYR A 138 -23.74 4.67 -24.55
CA TYR A 138 -23.65 6.05 -25.04
C TYR A 138 -23.12 6.14 -26.48
N PRO A 139 -21.99 5.47 -26.87
CA PRO A 139 -21.55 5.47 -28.25
C PRO A 139 -22.54 4.86 -29.22
N MET A 140 -23.23 3.79 -28.84
CA MET A 140 -24.28 3.17 -29.70
C MET A 140 -25.51 4.07 -29.82
N PHE A 141 -25.93 4.75 -28.76
CA PHE A 141 -27.04 5.72 -28.81
C PHE A 141 -26.68 6.89 -29.76
N ILE A 142 -25.50 7.46 -29.59
CA ILE A 142 -24.99 8.51 -30.50
C ILE A 142 -24.96 7.98 -31.93
N TYR A 143 -24.41 6.77 -32.15
CA TYR A 143 -24.33 6.16 -33.45
C TYR A 143 -25.68 6.06 -34.16
N VAL A 144 -26.73 5.66 -33.45
CA VAL A 144 -28.09 5.51 -34.02
C VAL A 144 -28.68 6.85 -34.44
N LEU A 145 -28.44 7.92 -33.68
CA LEU A 145 -29.03 9.24 -33.90
C LEU A 145 -28.47 9.98 -35.15
N PHE A 146 -27.29 9.60 -35.61
CA PHE A 146 -26.64 10.35 -36.68
C PHE A 146 -26.84 9.77 -38.10
N SER A 147 -26.60 10.59 -39.11
CA SER A 147 -26.66 10.21 -40.53
C SER A 147 -25.62 9.16 -40.89
N GLU A 148 -25.85 8.44 -41.99
CA GLU A 148 -24.98 7.36 -42.49
C GLU A 148 -23.52 7.80 -42.64
N LYS A 149 -23.28 9.02 -43.10
CA LYS A 149 -21.94 9.58 -43.23
C LYS A 149 -21.25 9.76 -41.90
N ILE A 150 -21.96 10.23 -40.89
CA ILE A 150 -21.41 10.40 -39.52
C ILE A 150 -21.19 9.03 -38.89
N LYS A 151 -22.06 8.05 -39.09
CA LYS A 151 -21.89 6.67 -38.64
C LYS A 151 -20.57 6.06 -39.16
N ASN A 152 -20.16 6.37 -40.39
CA ASN A 152 -18.89 5.94 -40.94
C ASN A 152 -17.71 6.52 -40.13
N TYR A 153 -17.74 7.82 -39.81
CA TYR A 153 -16.71 8.47 -38.99
C TYR A 153 -16.66 7.91 -37.57
N LEU A 154 -17.81 7.71 -36.93
CA LEU A 154 -17.90 7.13 -35.57
C LEU A 154 -17.31 5.72 -35.53
N THR A 155 -17.55 4.91 -36.56
CA THR A 155 -17.00 3.55 -36.64
C THR A 155 -15.47 3.58 -36.80
N LEU A 156 -14.93 4.46 -37.64
CA LEU A 156 -13.48 4.64 -37.77
C LEU A 156 -12.86 5.11 -36.45
N LEU A 157 -13.51 6.06 -35.80
CA LEU A 157 -13.07 6.56 -34.50
C LEU A 157 -13.04 5.43 -33.47
N ALA A 158 -14.07 4.60 -33.39
CA ALA A 158 -14.12 3.45 -32.50
C ALA A 158 -12.97 2.44 -32.74
N LEU A 159 -12.64 2.18 -34.00
CA LEU A 159 -11.49 1.32 -34.37
C LEU A 159 -10.16 1.91 -33.91
N PHE A 160 -9.94 3.22 -34.11
CA PHE A 160 -8.75 3.90 -33.59
C PHE A 160 -8.67 3.83 -32.07
N PHE A 161 -9.79 4.01 -31.37
CA PHE A 161 -9.84 3.91 -29.92
C PHE A 161 -9.49 2.51 -29.41
N VAL A 162 -9.95 1.43 -30.09
CA VAL A 162 -9.55 0.05 -29.71
C VAL A 162 -8.03 -0.10 -29.82
N ILE A 163 -7.44 0.27 -30.96
CA ILE A 163 -6.00 0.14 -31.17
C ILE A 163 -5.24 0.93 -30.10
N PHE A 164 -5.67 2.15 -29.86
CA PHE A 164 -5.07 3.04 -28.88
C PHE A 164 -5.16 2.46 -27.45
N ALA A 165 -6.35 1.97 -27.05
CA ALA A 165 -6.54 1.35 -25.76
C ALA A 165 -5.68 0.07 -25.58
N MET A 166 -5.59 -0.76 -26.63
CA MET A 166 -4.76 -1.98 -26.59
C MET A 166 -3.27 -1.67 -26.45
N ILE A 167 -2.74 -0.70 -27.23
CA ILE A 167 -1.34 -0.31 -27.12
C ILE A 167 -1.03 0.21 -25.72
N ASN A 168 -1.86 1.10 -25.18
CA ASN A 168 -1.61 1.68 -23.88
C ASN A 168 -1.80 0.68 -22.72
N THR A 169 -2.74 -0.26 -22.84
CA THR A 169 -2.97 -1.27 -21.80
C THR A 169 -1.90 -2.35 -21.77
N PHE A 170 -1.42 -2.81 -22.93
CA PHE A 170 -0.58 -4.01 -23.02
C PHE A 170 0.87 -3.76 -23.42
N VAL A 171 1.16 -2.68 -24.16
CA VAL A 171 2.52 -2.39 -24.64
C VAL A 171 3.14 -1.26 -23.83
N MET A 172 2.40 -0.19 -23.62
CA MET A 172 2.84 0.97 -22.83
C MET A 172 2.35 0.89 -21.39
N THR A 173 2.65 -0.23 -20.72
CA THR A 173 2.15 -0.52 -19.37
C THR A 173 2.64 0.49 -18.34
N GLY A 174 3.86 1.03 -18.50
CA GLY A 174 4.55 1.88 -17.51
C GLY A 174 5.20 1.06 -16.39
N ASN A 175 6.20 1.65 -15.74
CA ASN A 175 6.90 1.07 -14.58
C ASN A 175 6.38 1.66 -13.27
N TYR A 176 5.10 1.51 -13.02
CA TYR A 176 4.58 1.86 -11.68
C TYR A 176 4.74 0.64 -10.80
N ILE A 177 5.49 0.79 -9.72
CA ILE A 177 5.91 -0.35 -8.91
C ILE A 177 4.68 -1.05 -8.33
N ASN A 178 3.82 -0.36 -7.61
CA ASN A 178 2.59 -0.95 -7.06
C ASN A 178 1.48 0.11 -6.96
N ILE A 179 0.26 -0.37 -6.96
CA ILE A 179 -0.92 0.39 -6.59
C ILE A 179 -1.65 -0.40 -5.51
N ASN A 180 -1.96 0.25 -4.40
CA ASN A 180 -2.65 -0.38 -3.28
C ASN A 180 -4.18 -0.43 -3.49
N ASN A 181 -4.89 -1.00 -2.52
CA ASN A 181 -6.35 -1.10 -2.53
C ASN A 181 -7.09 0.25 -2.46
N GLU A 182 -6.43 1.32 -2.08
CA GLU A 182 -6.95 2.70 -2.12
C GLU A 182 -6.71 3.38 -3.47
N PHE A 183 -6.19 2.65 -4.45
CA PHE A 183 -5.76 3.16 -5.77
C PHE A 183 -4.72 4.27 -5.67
N LEU A 184 -3.76 4.12 -4.74
CA LEU A 184 -2.62 5.00 -4.57
C LEU A 184 -1.36 4.31 -5.09
N PHE A 185 -0.54 5.05 -5.86
CA PHE A 185 0.78 4.59 -6.28
C PHE A 185 1.80 4.88 -5.18
N ASP A 186 2.66 3.92 -4.86
CA ASP A 186 3.71 4.06 -3.85
C ASP A 186 4.65 5.23 -4.17
N ASN A 187 4.94 5.46 -5.45
CA ASN A 187 5.71 6.59 -5.91
C ASN A 187 5.07 7.23 -7.15
N ALA A 188 4.35 8.33 -6.95
CA ALA A 188 3.70 9.07 -8.02
C ALA A 188 4.68 9.69 -9.04
N ASP A 189 5.94 9.92 -8.66
CA ASP A 189 6.95 10.47 -9.59
C ASP A 189 7.34 9.49 -10.69
N LEU A 190 7.15 8.20 -10.48
CA LEU A 190 7.34 7.17 -11.50
C LEU A 190 6.28 7.23 -12.63
N LEU A 191 5.21 7.98 -12.44
CA LEU A 191 4.23 8.26 -13.49
C LEU A 191 4.72 9.32 -14.47
N LYS A 192 5.82 10.04 -14.16
CA LYS A 192 6.46 10.98 -15.06
C LYS A 192 7.13 10.21 -16.20
N PHE A 193 6.88 10.61 -17.41
CA PHE A 193 7.40 9.96 -18.60
C PHE A 193 8.69 10.61 -19.10
N SER A 194 9.56 9.82 -19.72
CA SER A 194 10.72 10.31 -20.45
C SER A 194 10.34 10.67 -21.90
N PHE A 195 11.13 11.54 -22.54
CA PHE A 195 10.94 11.87 -23.95
C PHE A 195 11.02 10.61 -24.85
N LYS A 196 11.87 9.65 -24.50
CA LYS A 196 12.01 8.38 -25.23
C LYS A 196 10.73 7.54 -25.18
N GLU A 197 10.08 7.45 -24.02
CA GLU A 197 8.82 6.73 -23.87
C GLU A 197 7.68 7.41 -24.61
N LEU A 198 7.65 8.75 -24.59
CA LEU A 198 6.69 9.53 -25.36
C LEU A 198 6.84 9.25 -26.86
N LEU A 199 8.07 9.32 -27.39
CA LEU A 199 8.35 9.05 -28.79
C LEU A 199 7.96 7.62 -29.18
N LEU A 200 8.26 6.64 -28.34
CA LEU A 200 7.88 5.24 -28.56
C LEU A 200 6.36 5.08 -28.63
N SER A 201 5.63 5.68 -27.69
CA SER A 201 4.16 5.64 -27.64
C SER A 201 3.53 6.22 -28.91
N PHE A 202 4.02 7.38 -29.35
CA PHE A 202 3.59 7.99 -30.59
C PHE A 202 3.91 7.14 -31.81
N SER A 203 5.13 6.61 -31.91
CA SER A 203 5.56 5.79 -33.04
C SER A 203 4.73 4.51 -33.16
N LEU A 204 4.47 3.82 -32.05
CA LEU A 204 3.64 2.62 -32.05
C LEU A 204 2.19 2.90 -32.42
N THR A 205 1.60 3.95 -31.87
CA THR A 205 0.22 4.34 -32.19
C THR A 205 0.09 4.78 -33.67
N PHE A 206 1.06 5.51 -34.18
CA PHE A 206 1.11 5.94 -35.56
C PHE A 206 1.28 4.76 -36.53
N ALA A 207 2.20 3.84 -36.24
CA ALA A 207 2.43 2.65 -37.07
C ALA A 207 1.16 1.77 -37.10
N ALA A 208 0.52 1.55 -35.95
CA ALA A 208 -0.73 0.77 -35.88
C ALA A 208 -1.88 1.46 -36.61
N SER A 209 -1.95 2.79 -36.56
CA SER A 209 -2.94 3.58 -37.29
C SER A 209 -2.72 3.49 -38.84
N ILE A 210 -1.47 3.49 -39.28
CA ILE A 210 -1.14 3.26 -40.68
C ILE A 210 -1.58 1.87 -41.12
N ILE A 211 -1.29 0.84 -40.35
CA ILE A 211 -1.72 -0.52 -40.64
C ILE A 211 -3.25 -0.61 -40.75
N LEU A 212 -3.98 0.02 -39.82
CA LEU A 212 -5.45 0.10 -39.92
C LEU A 212 -5.92 0.70 -41.24
N VAL A 213 -5.36 1.85 -41.60
CA VAL A 213 -5.69 2.56 -42.86
C VAL A 213 -5.43 1.67 -44.06
N PHE A 214 -4.25 1.02 -44.12
CA PHE A 214 -3.91 0.13 -45.25
C PHE A 214 -4.86 -1.07 -45.34
N VAL A 215 -5.15 -1.75 -44.21
CA VAL A 215 -6.04 -2.92 -44.21
C VAL A 215 -7.44 -2.55 -44.68
N LEU A 216 -7.98 -1.40 -44.23
CA LEU A 216 -9.29 -0.92 -44.69
C LEU A 216 -9.28 -0.58 -46.19
N ARG A 217 -8.19 0.01 -46.70
CA ARG A 217 -8.04 0.32 -48.11
C ARG A 217 -7.99 -0.92 -49.00
N PHE A 218 -7.54 -2.05 -48.48
CA PHE A 218 -7.57 -3.35 -49.18
C PHE A 218 -8.89 -4.12 -49.03
N ASN A 219 -9.96 -3.46 -48.57
CA ASN A 219 -11.28 -4.05 -48.38
C ASN A 219 -11.31 -5.22 -47.35
N LYS A 220 -10.50 -5.12 -46.30
CA LYS A 220 -10.37 -6.14 -45.26
C LYS A 220 -11.11 -5.77 -43.95
N SER A 221 -12.29 -5.13 -44.08
CA SER A 221 -13.09 -4.75 -42.90
C SER A 221 -13.45 -5.93 -41.98
N ILE A 222 -13.71 -7.11 -42.58
CA ILE A 222 -13.97 -8.36 -41.82
C ILE A 222 -12.78 -8.78 -40.95
N PHE A 223 -11.56 -8.49 -41.40
CA PHE A 223 -10.35 -8.81 -40.62
C PHE A 223 -10.36 -8.12 -39.27
N PHE A 224 -10.77 -6.85 -39.16
CA PHE A 224 -10.89 -6.17 -37.87
C PHE A 224 -12.02 -6.68 -37.00
N ILE A 225 -13.13 -7.09 -37.60
CA ILE A 225 -14.21 -7.76 -36.86
C ILE A 225 -13.66 -9.03 -36.18
N ASN A 226 -12.93 -9.84 -36.93
CA ASN A 226 -12.36 -11.07 -36.42
C ASN A 226 -11.29 -10.81 -35.34
N ILE A 227 -10.41 -9.82 -35.54
CA ILE A 227 -9.45 -9.40 -34.53
C ILE A 227 -10.15 -8.94 -33.24
N ASN A 228 -11.17 -8.09 -33.37
CA ASN A 228 -11.92 -7.63 -32.20
C ASN A 228 -12.58 -8.80 -31.45
N TYR A 229 -13.12 -9.79 -32.14
CA TYR A 229 -13.69 -10.99 -31.50
C TYR A 229 -12.61 -11.86 -30.86
N ILE A 230 -11.42 -11.98 -31.46
CA ILE A 230 -10.27 -12.68 -30.85
C ILE A 230 -9.86 -11.95 -29.57
N ILE A 231 -9.69 -10.63 -29.63
CA ILE A 231 -9.36 -9.81 -28.45
C ILE A 231 -10.42 -10.01 -27.36
N LEU A 232 -11.70 -9.90 -27.70
CA LEU A 232 -12.80 -10.12 -26.76
C LEU A 232 -12.74 -11.50 -26.12
N SER A 233 -12.52 -12.55 -26.90
CA SER A 233 -12.46 -13.92 -26.40
C SER A 233 -11.28 -14.10 -25.43
N VAL A 234 -10.10 -13.61 -25.78
CA VAL A 234 -8.90 -13.69 -24.93
C VAL A 234 -9.11 -12.92 -23.62
N LEU A 235 -9.60 -11.68 -23.71
CA LEU A 235 -9.84 -10.84 -22.52
C LEU A 235 -10.90 -11.46 -21.59
N LEU A 236 -11.97 -12.04 -22.16
CA LEU A 236 -12.99 -12.73 -21.37
C LEU A 236 -12.43 -13.97 -20.68
N ILE A 237 -11.64 -14.79 -21.37
CA ILE A 237 -11.03 -15.99 -20.78
C ILE A 237 -10.11 -15.57 -19.61
N ILE A 238 -9.22 -14.60 -19.82
CA ILE A 238 -8.32 -14.12 -18.74
C ILE A 238 -9.13 -13.56 -17.58
N SER A 239 -10.16 -12.76 -17.85
CA SER A 239 -11.01 -12.19 -16.80
C SER A 239 -11.76 -13.26 -16.00
N ILE A 240 -12.25 -14.32 -16.66
CA ILE A 240 -12.89 -15.46 -15.98
C ILE A 240 -11.88 -16.18 -15.07
N LEU A 241 -10.65 -16.39 -15.54
CA LEU A 241 -9.58 -16.99 -14.72
C LEU A 241 -9.26 -16.12 -13.51
N ASN A 242 -9.12 -14.80 -13.69
CA ASN A 242 -8.90 -13.85 -12.61
C ASN A 242 -10.05 -13.89 -11.58
N ILE A 243 -11.30 -13.82 -12.05
CA ILE A 243 -12.49 -13.90 -11.19
C ILE A 243 -12.55 -15.24 -10.44
N SER A 244 -12.18 -16.34 -11.09
CA SER A 244 -12.10 -17.65 -10.43
C SER A 244 -11.07 -17.66 -9.30
N ASN A 245 -9.90 -17.04 -9.50
CA ASN A 245 -8.88 -16.91 -8.47
C ASN A 245 -9.37 -16.06 -7.30
N ILE A 246 -9.97 -14.90 -7.59
CA ILE A 246 -10.58 -14.01 -6.59
C ILE A 246 -11.64 -14.76 -5.77
N TYR A 247 -12.50 -15.55 -6.45
CA TYR A 247 -13.56 -16.32 -5.81
C TYR A 247 -13.02 -17.40 -4.86
N LYS A 248 -12.03 -18.18 -5.31
CA LYS A 248 -11.38 -19.21 -4.48
C LYS A 248 -10.77 -18.59 -3.22
N TYR A 249 -10.11 -17.45 -3.39
CA TYR A 249 -9.51 -16.72 -2.27
C TYR A 249 -10.57 -16.19 -1.32
N HIS A 250 -11.62 -15.56 -1.84
CA HIS A 250 -12.71 -14.98 -1.03
C HIS A 250 -13.49 -16.04 -0.24
N ILE A 251 -13.74 -17.23 -0.80
CA ILE A 251 -14.33 -18.35 -0.05
C ILE A 251 -13.43 -18.77 1.11
N LYS A 252 -12.13 -18.88 0.85
CA LYS A 252 -11.14 -19.21 1.90
C LYS A 252 -11.18 -18.18 3.02
N LEU A 253 -11.17 -16.88 2.68
CA LEU A 253 -11.27 -15.80 3.67
C LEU A 253 -12.59 -15.82 4.46
N LYS A 254 -13.72 -16.05 3.79
CA LYS A 254 -15.03 -16.13 4.45
C LYS A 254 -15.09 -17.30 5.42
N TYR A 255 -14.53 -18.44 5.06
CA TYR A 255 -14.41 -19.59 5.95
C TYR A 255 -13.58 -19.25 7.18
N ILE A 256 -12.44 -18.59 6.99
CA ILE A 256 -11.56 -18.15 8.07
C ILE A 256 -12.25 -17.11 8.96
N LYS A 257 -12.88 -16.08 8.38
CA LYS A 257 -13.64 -15.06 9.13
C LYS A 257 -14.78 -15.68 9.95
N ASN A 258 -15.53 -16.61 9.39
CA ASN A 258 -16.61 -17.28 10.11
C ASN A 258 -16.10 -18.17 11.25
N LYS A 259 -14.96 -18.85 11.06
CA LYS A 259 -14.31 -19.65 12.09
C LYS A 259 -13.77 -18.77 13.23
N ASN A 260 -13.27 -17.59 12.89
CA ASN A 260 -12.68 -16.63 13.84
C ASN A 260 -13.69 -15.63 14.41
N GLN A 261 -14.98 -15.69 14.04
CA GLN A 261 -16.05 -14.93 14.68
C GLN A 261 -16.32 -15.49 16.10
N VAL A 262 -15.33 -15.34 16.96
CA VAL A 262 -15.57 -15.38 18.41
C VAL A 262 -16.45 -14.18 18.72
N LYS A 263 -17.68 -14.39 19.18
CA LYS A 263 -18.48 -13.35 19.82
C LYS A 263 -17.69 -12.88 21.03
N LEU A 264 -16.89 -11.82 20.85
CA LEU A 264 -16.21 -11.19 21.98
C LEU A 264 -17.27 -10.60 22.90
N SER A 265 -17.33 -11.15 24.09
CA SER A 265 -18.06 -10.54 25.20
C SER A 265 -17.43 -9.24 25.66
N SER A 266 -16.19 -8.95 25.26
CA SER A 266 -15.49 -7.69 25.48
C SER A 266 -14.43 -7.47 24.40
N PHE A 267 -14.19 -6.21 24.00
CA PHE A 267 -13.09 -5.84 23.09
C PHE A 267 -11.69 -5.90 23.72
N LYS A 268 -11.56 -6.40 24.96
CA LYS A 268 -10.28 -6.51 25.66
C LYS A 268 -9.55 -7.77 25.21
N ILE A 269 -8.67 -7.61 24.21
CA ILE A 269 -7.92 -8.71 23.59
C ILE A 269 -6.54 -8.92 24.22
N PHE A 270 -5.88 -7.86 24.69
CA PHE A 270 -4.57 -7.94 25.32
C PHE A 270 -4.70 -8.24 26.80
N ASN A 271 -3.83 -9.08 27.31
CA ASN A 271 -3.80 -9.40 28.73
C ASN A 271 -2.46 -8.95 29.33
N LEU A 272 -2.54 -8.33 30.51
CA LEU A 272 -1.39 -8.00 31.37
C LEU A 272 -1.67 -8.50 32.79
N SER A 273 -0.62 -8.65 33.57
CA SER A 273 -0.68 -9.16 34.96
C SER A 273 -0.16 -8.11 35.93
N LYS A 274 -0.75 -8.07 37.10
CA LYS A 274 -0.24 -7.27 38.22
C LYS A 274 1.00 -7.88 38.86
N THR A 275 1.05 -9.21 38.99
CA THR A 275 2.11 -9.90 39.74
C THR A 275 3.07 -10.69 38.86
N GLY A 276 2.62 -11.15 37.70
CA GLY A 276 3.46 -11.89 36.75
C GLY A 276 4.19 -10.97 35.76
N SER A 277 4.94 -11.59 34.87
CA SER A 277 5.75 -10.89 33.89
C SER A 277 4.95 -10.54 32.62
N ASN A 278 5.06 -9.32 32.17
CA ASN A 278 4.45 -8.82 30.93
C ASN A 278 5.52 -8.50 29.90
N ILE A 279 5.31 -8.90 28.66
CA ILE A 279 6.17 -8.55 27.53
C ILE A 279 5.30 -7.93 26.47
N ILE A 280 5.63 -6.72 26.05
CA ILE A 280 4.97 -6.00 24.95
C ILE A 280 6.00 -5.76 23.86
N VAL A 281 5.70 -6.22 22.66
CA VAL A 281 6.48 -5.88 21.45
C VAL A 281 5.61 -5.02 20.55
N LEU A 282 6.01 -3.78 20.38
CA LEU A 282 5.42 -2.83 19.45
C LEU A 282 6.23 -2.85 18.15
N PHE A 283 5.74 -3.54 17.16
CA PHE A 283 6.28 -3.51 15.83
C PHE A 283 5.60 -2.40 15.05
N ILE A 284 6.31 -1.28 14.87
CA ILE A 284 5.82 -0.09 14.17
C ILE A 284 6.50 -0.04 12.82
N ASP A 285 5.79 -0.44 11.76
CA ASP A 285 6.30 -0.57 10.40
C ASP A 285 6.91 0.73 9.87
N LYS A 286 8.10 0.65 9.28
CA LYS A 286 8.81 1.77 8.66
C LYS A 286 9.18 2.90 9.64
N ALA A 287 9.16 2.69 10.96
CA ALA A 287 9.64 3.67 11.93
C ALA A 287 11.17 3.78 11.90
N VAL A 288 11.71 5.00 11.82
CA VAL A 288 13.14 5.23 11.59
C VAL A 288 13.85 5.84 12.79
N ASN A 289 15.01 5.28 13.15
CA ASN A 289 15.83 5.75 14.26
C ASN A 289 16.09 7.26 14.20
N SER A 290 16.45 7.77 13.03
CA SER A 290 16.84 9.16 12.86
C SER A 290 15.74 10.15 13.23
N TYR A 291 14.48 9.86 12.89
CA TYR A 291 13.36 10.73 13.24
C TYR A 291 12.99 10.64 14.73
N TRP A 292 13.17 9.48 15.36
CA TRP A 292 12.98 9.36 16.81
C TRP A 292 14.04 10.14 17.59
N LEU A 293 15.31 10.03 17.19
CA LEU A 293 16.39 10.84 17.80
C LEU A 293 16.14 12.33 17.61
N GLN A 294 15.74 12.75 16.41
CA GLN A 294 15.41 14.14 16.10
C GLN A 294 14.19 14.63 16.92
N ALA A 295 13.20 13.77 17.15
CA ALA A 295 12.06 14.07 18.01
C ALA A 295 12.50 14.28 19.46
N PHE A 296 13.45 13.48 19.99
CA PHE A 296 14.00 13.65 21.35
C PHE A 296 14.86 14.91 21.51
N GLU A 297 15.43 15.42 20.42
CA GLU A 297 16.12 16.72 20.42
C GLU A 297 15.12 17.88 20.36
N LYS A 298 14.09 17.75 19.53
CA LYS A 298 13.04 18.78 19.34
C LYS A 298 12.11 18.89 20.54
N PHE A 299 11.85 17.77 21.23
CA PHE A 299 10.94 17.62 22.38
C PHE A 299 11.66 16.93 23.55
N PRO A 300 12.50 17.66 24.32
CA PRO A 300 13.32 17.07 25.39
C PRO A 300 12.52 16.32 26.47
N GLU A 301 11.25 16.67 26.68
CA GLU A 301 10.34 16.01 27.61
C GLU A 301 10.12 14.52 27.29
N TYR A 302 10.29 14.11 26.06
CA TYR A 302 10.19 12.69 25.69
C TYR A 302 11.28 11.85 26.36
N LYS A 303 12.44 12.43 26.69
CA LYS A 303 13.53 11.71 27.35
C LYS A 303 13.19 11.31 28.78
N GLU A 304 12.34 12.07 29.45
CA GLU A 304 11.84 11.78 30.81
C GLU A 304 10.64 10.81 30.76
N GLU A 305 9.74 10.99 29.78
CA GLU A 305 8.55 10.14 29.62
C GLU A 305 8.92 8.70 29.22
N LEU A 306 10.01 8.49 28.49
CA LEU A 306 10.55 7.19 28.08
C LEU A 306 11.47 6.59 29.16
N ASP A 307 10.99 6.59 30.38
CA ASP A 307 11.65 6.12 31.59
C ASP A 307 12.13 4.66 31.47
N GLY A 308 13.42 4.43 31.72
CA GLY A 308 14.04 3.10 31.70
C GLY A 308 14.33 2.53 30.32
N PHE A 309 14.06 3.26 29.24
CA PHE A 309 14.34 2.80 27.87
C PHE A 309 15.83 2.98 27.47
N ILE A 310 16.25 2.13 26.56
CA ILE A 310 17.50 2.23 25.80
C ILE A 310 17.13 2.28 24.32
N ILE A 311 17.62 3.27 23.58
CA ILE A 311 17.54 3.33 22.12
C ILE A 311 18.88 2.89 21.52
N TYR A 312 18.80 2.12 20.42
CA TYR A 312 19.95 1.59 19.70
C TYR A 312 20.03 2.18 18.28
N PRO A 313 20.67 3.34 18.09
CA PRO A 313 20.79 3.96 16.77
C PRO A 313 21.51 3.07 15.73
N ASN A 314 22.53 2.33 16.19
CA ASN A 314 23.35 1.46 15.36
C ASN A 314 22.65 0.09 15.11
N THR A 315 21.42 0.16 14.60
CA THR A 315 20.58 -1.02 14.31
C THR A 315 20.40 -1.20 12.81
N VAL A 316 20.42 -2.46 12.33
CA VAL A 316 20.22 -2.78 10.92
C VAL A 316 19.12 -3.82 10.73
N SER A 317 18.38 -3.70 9.63
CA SER A 317 17.50 -4.72 9.08
C SER A 317 18.20 -5.52 7.97
N PHE A 318 17.56 -6.59 7.48
CA PHE A 318 18.18 -7.52 6.53
C PHE A 318 17.70 -7.35 5.09
N SER A 319 16.70 -6.51 4.88
CA SER A 319 16.12 -6.11 3.60
C SER A 319 15.04 -5.06 3.87
N GLN A 320 14.00 -5.04 3.05
CA GLN A 320 12.83 -4.19 3.17
C GLN A 320 11.55 -5.02 3.35
N SER A 321 10.55 -4.42 4.01
CA SER A 321 9.20 -4.96 4.14
C SER A 321 9.15 -6.42 4.64
N THR A 322 8.18 -7.18 4.22
CA THR A 322 7.90 -8.55 4.66
C THR A 322 9.06 -9.54 4.52
N ILE A 323 10.09 -9.23 3.71
CA ILE A 323 11.26 -10.10 3.54
C ILE A 323 12.06 -10.22 4.84
N THR A 324 12.13 -9.14 5.59
CA THR A 324 12.91 -9.05 6.83
C THR A 324 12.13 -9.46 8.08
N THR A 325 10.79 -9.52 8.00
CA THR A 325 9.94 -9.79 9.17
C THR A 325 10.18 -11.16 9.80
N ALA A 326 10.55 -12.19 9.02
CA ALA A 326 10.88 -13.50 9.58
C ALA A 326 12.03 -13.42 10.59
N SER A 327 13.06 -12.60 10.33
CA SER A 327 14.17 -12.40 11.27
C SER A 327 13.75 -11.60 12.51
N LEU A 328 12.84 -10.62 12.37
CA LEU A 328 12.30 -9.86 13.50
C LEU A 328 11.52 -10.77 14.48
N TYR A 329 10.71 -11.69 13.95
CA TYR A 329 9.89 -12.60 14.79
C TYR A 329 10.67 -13.79 15.32
N GLY A 330 11.58 -14.37 14.52
CA GLY A 330 12.22 -15.64 14.83
C GLY A 330 13.71 -15.57 15.15
N GLY A 331 14.34 -14.40 14.92
CA GLY A 331 15.76 -14.20 15.20
C GLY A 331 16.70 -14.69 14.09
N TYR A 332 17.92 -14.95 14.45
CA TYR A 332 19.02 -15.25 13.52
C TYR A 332 18.89 -16.57 12.74
N ASP A 333 18.00 -17.46 13.14
CA ASP A 333 17.70 -18.69 12.39
C ASP A 333 16.88 -18.42 11.10
N TYR A 334 16.36 -17.20 10.92
CA TYR A 334 15.44 -16.83 9.84
C TYR A 334 15.93 -15.66 9.00
N LEU A 335 17.25 -15.51 8.85
CA LEU A 335 17.84 -14.43 8.05
C LEU A 335 17.57 -14.65 6.56
N PRO A 336 17.15 -13.61 5.81
CA PRO A 336 16.78 -13.75 4.40
C PRO A 336 17.89 -14.27 3.50
N TYR A 337 19.14 -13.87 3.72
CA TYR A 337 20.29 -14.32 2.96
C TYR A 337 20.53 -15.82 3.16
N GLU A 338 20.57 -16.28 4.41
CA GLU A 338 20.81 -17.65 4.79
C GLU A 338 19.70 -18.60 4.33
N LEU A 339 18.43 -18.17 4.46
CA LEU A 339 17.29 -18.91 3.96
C LEU A 339 17.37 -19.08 2.44
N SER A 340 17.73 -18.03 1.70
CA SER A 340 17.82 -18.05 0.24
C SER A 340 18.97 -18.89 -0.27
N THR A 341 20.18 -18.74 0.31
CA THR A 341 21.37 -19.48 -0.12
C THR A 341 21.30 -20.95 0.23
N ASN A 342 20.64 -21.30 1.32
CA ASN A 342 20.35 -22.69 1.66
C ASN A 342 19.33 -23.31 0.67
N GLY A 343 18.29 -22.58 0.29
CA GLY A 343 17.29 -22.99 -0.70
C GLY A 343 16.53 -24.29 -0.40
N LYS A 344 16.64 -24.82 0.82
CA LYS A 344 16.09 -26.11 1.20
C LYS A 344 14.59 -26.07 1.52
N TYR A 345 14.11 -24.95 2.04
CA TYR A 345 12.77 -24.82 2.58
C TYR A 345 11.96 -23.76 1.81
N ILE A 346 10.66 -23.98 1.68
CA ILE A 346 9.75 -22.94 1.17
C ILE A 346 9.75 -21.78 2.16
N LEU A 347 10.00 -20.56 1.68
CA LEU A 347 10.12 -19.36 2.51
C LEU A 347 8.88 -19.12 3.37
N LYS A 348 7.67 -19.31 2.82
CA LYS A 348 6.41 -19.21 3.55
C LYS A 348 6.38 -20.07 4.82
N ASN A 349 6.90 -21.31 4.76
CA ASN A 349 6.92 -22.19 5.91
C ASN A 349 7.87 -21.65 7.00
N LYS A 350 9.00 -21.08 6.57
CA LYS A 350 9.96 -20.46 7.50
C LYS A 350 9.42 -19.18 8.14
N HIS A 351 8.63 -18.39 7.40
CA HIS A 351 7.90 -17.27 7.99
C HIS A 351 6.87 -17.72 9.04
N SER A 352 6.11 -18.77 8.74
CA SER A 352 5.15 -19.35 9.71
C SER A 352 5.83 -19.90 10.96
N GLU A 353 7.00 -20.54 10.82
CA GLU A 353 7.82 -20.99 11.96
C GLU A 353 8.31 -19.79 12.78
N SER A 354 8.82 -18.74 12.11
CA SER A 354 9.41 -17.59 12.77
C SER A 354 8.43 -16.88 13.70
N ILE A 355 7.20 -16.66 13.24
CA ILE A 355 6.16 -15.96 14.04
C ILE A 355 5.74 -16.74 15.28
N LEU A 356 5.85 -18.06 15.24
CA LEU A 356 5.56 -18.95 16.37
C LEU A 356 6.76 -19.13 17.31
N THR A 357 7.97 -18.71 16.93
CA THR A 357 9.21 -19.00 17.70
C THR A 357 9.16 -18.45 19.11
N VAL A 358 8.91 -17.16 19.30
CA VAL A 358 8.85 -16.55 20.63
C VAL A 358 7.62 -17.01 21.43
N PRO A 359 6.40 -17.00 20.87
CA PRO A 359 5.23 -17.50 21.59
C PRO A 359 5.40 -18.92 22.15
N LEU A 360 5.87 -19.86 21.33
CA LEU A 360 6.06 -21.26 21.76
C LEU A 360 7.27 -21.45 22.70
N SER A 361 8.33 -20.64 22.54
CA SER A 361 9.43 -20.63 23.49
C SER A 361 8.96 -20.19 24.88
N LEU A 362 8.13 -19.14 24.95
CA LEU A 362 7.60 -18.59 26.19
C LEU A 362 6.49 -19.45 26.82
N GLU A 363 5.73 -20.19 26.01
CA GLU A 363 4.67 -21.09 26.48
C GLU A 363 5.18 -22.11 27.50
N LYS A 364 6.40 -22.63 27.30
CA LYS A 364 7.07 -23.56 28.22
C LYS A 364 7.27 -22.97 29.63
N TYR A 365 7.21 -21.64 29.74
CA TYR A 365 7.37 -20.88 30.99
C TYR A 365 6.04 -20.24 31.45
N GLY A 366 4.93 -20.79 30.99
CA GLY A 366 3.58 -20.40 31.42
C GLY A 366 3.06 -19.09 30.84
N TYR A 367 3.67 -18.57 29.76
CA TYR A 367 3.15 -17.37 29.08
C TYR A 367 1.97 -17.71 28.18
N LYS A 368 1.01 -16.80 28.15
CA LYS A 368 -0.05 -16.74 27.13
C LYS A 368 0.26 -15.61 26.17
N SER A 369 0.10 -15.87 24.89
CA SER A 369 0.50 -14.95 23.83
C SER A 369 -0.68 -14.39 23.07
N VAL A 370 -0.64 -13.08 22.77
CA VAL A 370 -1.59 -12.41 21.88
C VAL A 370 -0.80 -11.69 20.78
N LEU A 371 -1.20 -11.92 19.53
CA LEU A 371 -0.63 -11.24 18.37
C LEU A 371 -1.71 -10.45 17.65
N LEU A 372 -1.49 -9.15 17.48
CA LEU A 372 -2.34 -8.28 16.66
C LEU A 372 -1.68 -8.06 15.31
N GLU A 373 -2.44 -8.26 14.25
CA GLU A 373 -2.02 -8.11 12.85
C GLU A 373 -0.74 -8.89 12.54
N PRO A 374 -0.67 -10.21 12.84
CA PRO A 374 0.53 -11.01 12.56
C PRO A 374 0.79 -11.20 11.05
N ASP A 375 -0.06 -10.61 10.21
CA ASP A 375 -0.05 -10.68 8.76
C ASP A 375 1.23 -10.12 8.14
N GLY A 376 1.79 -9.08 8.73
CA GLY A 376 3.05 -8.50 8.29
C GLY A 376 4.23 -9.49 8.25
N ALA A 377 4.17 -10.59 9.01
CA ALA A 377 5.17 -11.65 8.97
C ALA A 377 4.74 -12.88 8.18
N ASN A 378 3.45 -13.11 8.12
CA ASN A 378 2.89 -14.27 7.45
C ASN A 378 2.21 -13.84 6.15
N LEU A 379 2.94 -13.82 5.08
CA LEU A 379 2.53 -13.44 3.73
C LEU A 379 1.35 -14.19 3.12
N THR A 380 0.65 -14.93 3.93
CA THR A 380 -0.60 -15.59 3.52
C THR A 380 -1.81 -14.69 3.64
N GLY A 381 -1.60 -13.39 3.87
CA GLY A 381 -2.67 -12.45 4.14
C GLY A 381 -3.36 -12.79 5.46
N SER A 382 -4.61 -12.43 5.62
CA SER A 382 -5.41 -12.61 6.83
C SER A 382 -5.64 -14.08 7.28
N ASP A 383 -4.81 -15.04 6.83
CA ASP A 383 -4.90 -16.45 7.22
C ASP A 383 -4.24 -16.71 8.57
N LEU A 384 -5.03 -16.66 9.64
CA LEU A 384 -4.59 -16.96 11.01
C LEU A 384 -4.59 -18.47 11.35
N SER A 385 -4.83 -19.35 10.37
CA SER A 385 -4.96 -20.81 10.62
C SER A 385 -3.71 -21.46 11.21
N ILE A 386 -2.54 -20.85 11.08
CA ILE A 386 -1.30 -21.34 11.70
C ILE A 386 -1.36 -21.34 13.23
N PHE A 387 -2.25 -20.54 13.83
CA PHE A 387 -2.43 -20.44 15.28
C PHE A 387 -3.50 -21.39 15.82
N ASP A 388 -4.32 -22.01 14.98
CA ASP A 388 -5.48 -22.83 15.40
C ASP A 388 -5.14 -24.02 16.31
N ASN A 389 -3.92 -24.53 16.22
CA ASN A 389 -3.48 -25.70 16.98
C ASN A 389 -2.91 -25.33 18.37
N TYR A 390 -2.83 -24.04 18.72
CA TYR A 390 -2.20 -23.55 19.93
C TYR A 390 -3.21 -22.85 20.83
N THR A 391 -3.52 -23.47 21.99
CA THR A 391 -4.52 -22.94 22.92
C THR A 391 -4.05 -21.72 23.73
N ASN A 392 -2.73 -21.56 23.87
CA ASN A 392 -2.11 -20.46 24.61
C ASN A 392 -1.69 -19.28 23.70
N ILE A 393 -1.97 -19.36 22.38
CA ILE A 393 -1.67 -18.31 21.42
C ILE A 393 -2.98 -17.85 20.78
N SER A 394 -3.28 -16.57 20.89
CA SER A 394 -4.41 -15.92 20.22
C SER A 394 -3.90 -14.92 19.20
N ALA A 395 -4.48 -14.89 18.03
CA ALA A 395 -4.13 -13.93 16.98
C ALA A 395 -5.38 -13.20 16.47
N TYR A 396 -5.26 -11.91 16.23
CA TYR A 396 -6.35 -11.05 15.79
C TYR A 396 -5.88 -10.16 14.64
N LEU A 397 -6.79 -9.85 13.71
CA LEU A 397 -6.57 -8.81 12.72
C LEU A 397 -7.02 -7.45 13.27
N THR A 398 -6.42 -6.38 12.79
CA THR A 398 -6.79 -5.00 13.16
C THR A 398 -8.27 -4.72 12.88
N ASP A 399 -8.86 -5.33 11.84
CA ASP A 399 -10.29 -5.25 11.51
C ASP A 399 -11.21 -5.54 12.70
N TYR A 400 -10.73 -6.32 13.64
CA TYR A 400 -11.49 -6.74 14.80
C TYR A 400 -11.83 -5.61 15.77
N ILE A 401 -10.90 -4.66 15.91
CA ILE A 401 -10.97 -3.56 16.88
C ILE A 401 -11.04 -2.19 16.22
N GLN A 402 -10.81 -2.09 14.90
CA GLN A 402 -10.67 -0.81 14.19
C GLN A 402 -11.93 0.08 14.29
N ASN A 403 -13.12 -0.47 14.12
CA ASN A 403 -14.36 0.32 14.18
C ASN A 403 -14.56 0.94 15.56
N TYR A 404 -14.21 0.21 16.62
CA TYR A 404 -14.27 0.74 17.97
C TYR A 404 -13.22 1.82 18.21
N SER A 405 -11.99 1.62 17.73
CA SER A 405 -10.90 2.60 17.80
C SER A 405 -11.23 3.88 17.04
N LEU A 406 -11.78 3.76 15.85
CA LEU A 406 -12.22 4.90 15.03
C LEU A 406 -13.35 5.67 15.71
N ASN A 407 -14.30 4.98 16.33
CA ASN A 407 -15.38 5.64 17.09
C ASN A 407 -14.83 6.42 18.28
N ILE A 408 -13.82 5.90 18.98
CA ILE A 408 -13.13 6.64 20.05
C ILE A 408 -12.44 7.87 19.47
N TYR A 409 -11.67 7.70 18.40
CA TYR A 409 -10.89 8.75 17.78
C TYR A 409 -11.78 9.92 17.27
N PHE A 410 -12.93 9.61 16.68
CA PHE A 410 -13.88 10.59 16.17
C PHE A 410 -14.98 11.00 17.18
N GLY A 411 -14.80 10.74 18.48
CA GLY A 411 -15.69 11.22 19.53
C GLY A 411 -17.10 10.61 19.52
N GLY A 412 -17.23 9.34 19.08
CA GLY A 412 -18.49 8.58 19.16
C GLY A 412 -19.34 8.62 17.87
N THR A 413 -18.82 9.17 16.78
CA THR A 413 -19.50 9.08 15.48
C THR A 413 -19.43 7.64 14.96
N ASN A 414 -20.58 7.02 14.66
CA ASN A 414 -20.64 5.66 14.11
C ASN A 414 -20.16 5.66 12.64
N ILE A 415 -18.85 5.54 12.45
CA ILE A 415 -18.26 5.47 11.12
C ILE A 415 -18.13 4.00 10.72
N ASN A 416 -18.75 3.63 9.60
CA ASN A 416 -18.54 2.32 8.99
C ASN A 416 -17.40 2.43 7.99
N PHE A 417 -16.18 2.07 8.45
CA PHE A 417 -14.98 2.13 7.64
C PHE A 417 -15.06 1.31 6.35
N GLU A 418 -15.53 0.06 6.43
CA GLU A 418 -15.62 -0.83 5.25
C GLU A 418 -16.52 -0.22 4.17
N LYS A 419 -17.68 0.33 4.55
CA LYS A 419 -18.58 0.99 3.61
C LYS A 419 -17.95 2.24 2.98
N THR A 420 -17.21 2.99 3.76
CA THR A 420 -16.55 4.22 3.28
C THR A 420 -15.40 3.92 2.32
N LEU A 421 -14.57 2.94 2.65
CA LEU A 421 -13.51 2.44 1.77
C LEU A 421 -14.10 1.89 0.46
N GLU A 422 -15.19 1.12 0.53
CA GLU A 422 -15.87 0.60 -0.64
C GLU A 422 -16.37 1.71 -1.58
N ILE A 423 -16.93 2.79 -1.03
CA ILE A 423 -17.36 3.94 -1.82
C ILE A 423 -16.17 4.63 -2.50
N ASP A 424 -15.06 4.82 -1.79
CA ASP A 424 -13.86 5.43 -2.35
C ASP A 424 -13.23 4.56 -3.44
N GLN A 425 -13.08 3.28 -3.19
CA GLN A 425 -12.61 2.30 -4.17
C GLN A 425 -13.49 2.29 -5.44
N LYS A 426 -14.82 2.32 -5.28
CA LYS A 426 -15.76 2.39 -6.38
C LYS A 426 -15.59 3.65 -7.23
N ASN A 427 -15.32 4.78 -6.60
CA ASN A 427 -15.10 6.04 -7.31
C ASN A 427 -13.77 6.07 -8.07
N LYS A 428 -12.75 5.38 -7.59
CA LYS A 428 -11.41 5.35 -8.18
C LYS A 428 -11.21 4.24 -9.20
N SER A 429 -11.89 3.09 -9.07
CA SER A 429 -11.67 1.90 -9.90
C SER A 429 -11.85 2.14 -11.38
N ILE A 430 -12.95 2.77 -11.81
CA ILE A 430 -13.18 3.09 -13.22
C ILE A 430 -12.14 4.09 -13.76
N ARG A 431 -11.69 5.03 -12.92
CA ARG A 431 -10.64 5.98 -13.29
C ARG A 431 -9.31 5.30 -13.48
N PHE A 432 -9.00 4.30 -12.65
CA PHE A 432 -7.82 3.47 -12.84
C PHE A 432 -7.88 2.71 -14.18
N SER A 433 -9.03 2.16 -14.53
CA SER A 433 -9.22 1.51 -15.82
C SER A 433 -9.03 2.47 -17.00
N LEU A 434 -9.55 3.71 -16.91
CA LEU A 434 -9.29 4.77 -17.88
C LEU A 434 -7.81 5.15 -17.95
N PHE A 435 -7.16 5.33 -16.81
CA PHE A 435 -5.74 5.62 -16.70
C PHE A 435 -4.87 4.59 -17.44
N ARG A 436 -5.19 3.31 -17.29
CA ARG A 436 -4.46 2.23 -17.97
C ARG A 436 -4.60 2.27 -19.50
N MET A 437 -5.73 2.74 -20.01
CA MET A 437 -5.98 2.90 -21.44
C MET A 437 -5.45 4.23 -22.01
N MET A 438 -5.05 5.18 -21.14
CA MET A 438 -4.56 6.50 -21.58
C MET A 438 -3.11 6.48 -22.04
N PRO A 439 -2.72 7.44 -22.92
CA PRO A 439 -1.32 7.64 -23.28
C PRO A 439 -0.50 8.00 -22.05
N ILE A 440 0.76 7.58 -22.07
CA ILE A 440 1.69 7.72 -20.95
C ILE A 440 1.87 9.17 -20.49
N ASN A 441 1.84 10.12 -21.42
CA ASN A 441 2.00 11.55 -21.12
C ASN A 441 0.81 12.20 -20.39
N LEU A 442 -0.36 11.56 -20.38
CA LEU A 442 -1.54 12.05 -19.68
C LEU A 442 -1.71 11.43 -18.28
N ARG A 443 -1.05 10.31 -18.02
CA ARG A 443 -1.25 9.51 -16.81
C ARG A 443 -0.94 10.25 -15.52
N TYR A 444 0.22 10.94 -15.45
CA TYR A 444 0.62 11.72 -14.29
C TYR A 444 -0.43 12.80 -13.92
N SER A 445 -0.88 13.54 -14.94
CA SER A 445 -1.88 14.58 -14.75
C SER A 445 -3.28 14.01 -14.45
N PHE A 446 -3.59 12.81 -14.97
CA PHE A 446 -4.86 12.14 -14.70
C PHE A 446 -4.95 11.58 -13.26
N TYR A 447 -3.83 11.12 -12.73
CA TYR A 447 -3.71 10.70 -11.34
C TYR A 447 -3.82 11.87 -10.36
N ASP A 448 -3.37 13.08 -10.76
CA ASP A 448 -3.48 14.35 -10.03
C ASP A 448 -3.11 14.24 -8.55
N ASN A 449 -1.94 13.66 -8.29
CA ASN A 449 -1.40 13.48 -6.94
C ASN A 449 -2.42 12.88 -5.96
N THR A 450 -2.97 11.71 -6.29
CA THR A 450 -4.02 10.97 -5.55
C THR A 450 -5.46 11.46 -5.75
N GLY A 451 -5.66 12.66 -6.31
CA GLY A 451 -6.98 13.26 -6.50
C GLY A 451 -7.84 12.57 -7.56
N TRP A 452 -7.22 11.87 -8.53
CA TRP A 452 -7.84 11.30 -9.72
C TRP A 452 -8.75 12.29 -10.47
N PHE A 453 -8.53 12.44 -11.74
CA PHE A 453 -9.29 13.37 -12.59
C PHE A 453 -10.82 13.20 -12.44
N LEU A 454 -11.53 14.29 -12.17
CA LEU A 454 -12.99 14.31 -11.94
C LEU A 454 -13.46 13.36 -10.82
N SER A 455 -12.60 13.00 -9.87
CA SER A 455 -13.05 12.33 -8.68
C SER A 455 -13.72 13.34 -7.76
N SER A 456 -14.97 13.08 -7.37
CA SER A 456 -15.48 13.66 -6.15
C SER A 456 -14.70 13.00 -5.01
N THR A 457 -13.77 13.73 -4.42
CA THR A 457 -13.17 13.24 -3.18
C THR A 457 -14.29 13.28 -2.14
N SER A 458 -14.84 12.10 -1.80
CA SER A 458 -15.69 12.02 -0.62
C SER A 458 -14.91 12.54 0.57
N PHE A 459 -15.56 13.24 1.48
CA PHE A 459 -14.98 13.88 2.66
C PHE A 459 -14.18 12.91 3.55
N PHE A 460 -14.40 11.64 3.39
CA PHE A 460 -13.77 10.58 4.13
C PHE A 460 -12.70 9.90 3.27
N ARG A 461 -11.53 10.53 3.16
CA ARG A 461 -10.32 9.75 2.89
C ARG A 461 -10.00 8.98 4.17
N PHE A 462 -10.74 7.94 4.42
CA PHE A 462 -10.36 6.91 5.36
C PHE A 462 -9.19 6.18 4.75
N ASN A 463 -8.02 6.60 5.14
CA ASN A 463 -6.81 5.90 4.76
C ASN A 463 -6.42 4.91 5.86
N SER A 464 -5.63 3.97 5.48
CA SER A 464 -5.02 3.00 6.39
C SER A 464 -4.33 3.68 7.59
N THR A 465 -3.75 4.86 7.39
CA THR A 465 -3.07 5.65 8.43
C THR A 465 -3.97 5.97 9.61
N ILE A 466 -5.17 6.56 9.38
CA ILE A 466 -6.11 6.90 10.46
C ILE A 466 -6.57 5.64 11.19
N ARG A 467 -6.81 4.57 10.43
CA ARG A 467 -7.19 3.26 10.97
C ARG A 467 -6.13 2.72 11.93
N TYR A 468 -4.88 2.62 11.48
CA TYR A 468 -3.80 2.08 12.29
C TYR A 468 -3.42 3.00 13.44
N TYR A 469 -3.39 4.33 13.21
CA TYR A 469 -3.17 5.29 14.27
C TYR A 469 -4.25 5.23 15.35
N SER A 470 -5.53 5.19 14.99
CA SER A 470 -6.62 5.11 15.97
C SER A 470 -6.50 3.87 16.87
N VAL A 471 -6.06 2.73 16.31
CA VAL A 471 -5.82 1.50 17.07
C VAL A 471 -4.63 1.67 18.02
N LEU A 472 -3.51 2.21 17.54
CA LEU A 472 -2.31 2.43 18.36
C LEU A 472 -2.58 3.43 19.49
N ASP A 473 -3.26 4.53 19.18
CA ASP A 473 -3.59 5.60 20.13
C ASP A 473 -4.59 5.14 21.22
N SER A 474 -5.49 4.24 20.87
CA SER A 474 -6.51 3.69 21.79
C SER A 474 -6.17 2.31 22.35
N ILE A 475 -4.94 1.81 22.16
CA ILE A 475 -4.54 0.42 22.50
C ILE A 475 -4.85 0.05 23.96
N THR A 476 -4.74 1.00 24.87
CA THR A 476 -5.02 0.82 26.30
C THR A 476 -6.47 0.44 26.61
N ASN A 477 -7.41 0.78 25.74
CA ASN A 477 -8.82 0.40 25.88
C ASN A 477 -9.04 -1.11 25.64
N PHE A 478 -8.09 -1.76 24.97
CA PHE A 478 -8.15 -3.19 24.64
C PHE A 478 -7.38 -4.07 25.61
N ILE A 479 -6.84 -3.50 26.71
CA ILE A 479 -6.06 -4.20 27.72
C ILE A 479 -6.98 -4.67 28.85
N ASN A 480 -6.85 -5.95 29.22
CA ASN A 480 -7.38 -6.54 30.42
C ASN A 480 -6.23 -6.75 31.41
N ILE A 481 -6.41 -6.29 32.65
CA ILE A 481 -5.43 -6.48 33.73
C ILE A 481 -5.90 -7.61 34.63
N ASN A 482 -5.11 -8.67 34.67
CA ASN A 482 -5.33 -9.86 35.49
C ASN A 482 -4.48 -9.77 36.78
N GLU A 483 -4.90 -10.43 37.85
CA GLU A 483 -4.10 -10.49 39.08
C GLU A 483 -2.80 -11.27 38.83
N ASN A 484 -2.87 -12.43 38.17
CA ASN A 484 -1.76 -13.36 37.98
C ASN A 484 -1.60 -13.76 36.52
N GLY A 485 -0.47 -14.37 36.21
CA GLY A 485 -0.15 -14.94 34.89
C GLY A 485 1.00 -14.20 34.18
N ASN A 486 1.58 -14.83 33.19
CA ASN A 486 2.63 -14.25 32.34
C ASN A 486 2.06 -14.02 30.94
N TYR A 487 2.32 -12.87 30.37
CA TYR A 487 1.70 -12.49 29.10
C TYR A 487 2.74 -11.93 28.12
N TYR A 488 2.62 -12.36 26.86
CA TYR A 488 3.36 -11.83 25.71
C TYR A 488 2.36 -11.23 24.74
N ASN A 489 2.52 -9.96 24.41
CA ASN A 489 1.65 -9.24 23.48
C ASN A 489 2.51 -8.66 22.35
N MET A 490 2.26 -9.09 21.12
CA MET A 490 2.91 -8.58 19.91
C MET A 490 1.89 -7.78 19.12
N ILE A 491 2.22 -6.52 18.81
CA ILE A 491 1.33 -5.56 18.18
C ILE A 491 2.04 -5.02 16.96
N TYR A 492 1.61 -5.42 15.77
CA TYR A 492 2.04 -4.84 14.50
C TYR A 492 1.14 -3.66 14.14
N ASN A 493 1.74 -2.55 13.71
CA ASN A 493 1.01 -1.33 13.41
C ASN A 493 1.68 -0.51 12.30
N LEU A 494 0.88 0.02 11.36
CA LEU A 494 1.32 0.77 10.19
C LEU A 494 1.16 2.29 10.33
N THR A 495 1.14 2.85 11.53
CA THR A 495 1.01 4.30 11.74
C THR A 495 2.08 5.10 11.01
N THR A 496 3.31 4.58 10.94
CA THR A 496 4.46 5.21 10.27
C THR A 496 4.67 4.76 8.82
N HIS A 497 3.78 3.93 8.28
CA HIS A 497 3.81 3.54 6.87
C HIS A 497 3.05 4.55 6.00
N ASP A 498 3.48 4.78 4.75
CA ASP A 498 2.77 5.63 3.80
C ASP A 498 1.39 5.05 3.42
N PRO A 499 0.45 5.92 3.03
CA PRO A 499 0.53 7.37 2.87
C PRO A 499 0.39 8.15 4.19
N TYR A 500 1.10 9.28 4.29
CA TYR A 500 1.14 10.09 5.52
C TYR A 500 0.11 11.20 5.49
N TYR A 501 -0.84 11.19 6.44
CA TYR A 501 -1.90 12.20 6.57
C TYR A 501 -1.84 12.95 7.91
N PHE A 502 -0.64 13.11 8.43
CA PHE A 502 -0.39 13.84 9.67
C PHE A 502 -0.14 15.33 9.42
N ASN A 503 -0.67 16.17 10.29
CA ASN A 503 -0.35 17.60 10.36
C ASN A 503 0.69 17.89 11.46
N SER A 504 1.08 19.17 11.59
CA SER A 504 2.06 19.62 12.57
C SER A 504 1.63 19.48 14.04
N ASP A 505 0.39 19.14 14.31
CA ASP A 505 -0.13 18.73 15.62
C ASP A 505 0.12 17.24 15.93
N PHE A 506 0.78 16.53 15.01
CA PHE A 506 1.09 15.08 15.09
C PHE A 506 -0.14 14.19 15.15
N LEU A 507 -1.25 14.66 14.63
CA LEU A 507 -2.48 13.88 14.49
C LEU A 507 -2.80 13.67 13.01
N PRO A 508 -3.36 12.50 12.66
CA PRO A 508 -3.84 12.28 11.30
C PRO A 508 -5.16 13.02 11.09
N HIS A 509 -5.27 13.67 9.94
CA HIS A 509 -6.44 14.43 9.58
C HIS A 509 -7.03 13.96 8.26
N LEU A 510 -8.37 14.05 8.13
CA LEU A 510 -9.07 13.79 6.87
C LEU A 510 -8.67 14.81 5.80
N ILE A 511 -8.43 16.05 6.23
CA ILE A 511 -7.90 17.12 5.40
C ILE A 511 -6.53 17.49 5.95
N VAL A 512 -5.51 17.26 5.16
CA VAL A 512 -4.15 17.66 5.52
C VAL A 512 -3.93 19.12 5.16
N LYS A 513 -3.39 19.90 6.12
CA LYS A 513 -3.02 21.30 5.92
C LYS A 513 -1.70 21.38 5.16
N ASP A 514 -1.45 22.50 4.49
CA ASP A 514 -0.14 22.76 3.88
C ASP A 514 0.95 22.77 4.97
N ILE A 515 2.12 22.25 4.59
CA ILE A 515 3.28 22.25 5.48
C ILE A 515 3.90 23.64 5.46
N ASP A 516 4.27 24.15 6.63
CA ASP A 516 4.92 25.44 6.72
C ASP A 516 6.34 25.43 6.09
N ASN A 517 6.83 26.61 5.70
CA ASN A 517 8.12 26.75 5.04
C ASN A 517 9.30 26.30 5.91
N LYS A 518 9.17 26.36 7.23
CA LYS A 518 10.22 25.94 8.16
C LYS A 518 10.39 24.42 8.10
N ASP A 519 9.28 23.69 8.16
CA ASP A 519 9.31 22.24 8.10
C ASP A 519 9.61 21.74 6.67
N LEU A 520 9.16 22.46 5.61
CA LEU A 520 9.59 22.16 4.24
C LEU A 520 11.10 22.29 4.05
N ASN A 521 11.71 23.34 4.62
CA ASN A 521 13.15 23.52 4.56
C ASN A 521 13.90 22.45 5.39
N MET A 522 13.34 22.05 6.52
CA MET A 522 13.95 21.06 7.41
C MET A 522 13.92 19.65 6.83
N TYR A 523 12.79 19.25 6.24
CA TYR A 523 12.54 17.88 5.75
C TYR A 523 12.65 17.73 4.23
N GLY A 524 12.84 18.81 3.50
CA GLY A 524 13.06 18.83 2.05
C GLY A 524 11.83 18.56 1.20
N SER A 525 10.76 18.00 1.76
CA SER A 525 9.49 17.75 1.07
C SER A 525 8.34 17.65 2.07
N GLU A 526 7.12 17.88 1.56
CA GLU A 526 5.89 17.67 2.32
C GLU A 526 5.75 16.22 2.81
N VAL A 527 6.12 15.24 1.99
CA VAL A 527 6.05 13.82 2.32
C VAL A 527 6.96 13.50 3.50
N ASN A 528 8.20 13.99 3.50
CA ASN A 528 9.14 13.75 4.59
C ASN A 528 8.73 14.45 5.89
N ALA A 529 8.18 15.66 5.81
CA ALA A 529 7.66 16.37 6.99
C ALA A 529 6.50 15.57 7.63
N ARG A 530 5.55 15.09 6.82
CA ARG A 530 4.44 14.27 7.32
C ARG A 530 4.90 12.91 7.85
N PHE A 531 5.94 12.34 7.27
CA PHE A 531 6.56 11.13 7.78
C PHE A 531 7.20 11.34 9.15
N PHE A 532 7.89 12.48 9.36
CA PHE A 532 8.36 12.86 10.69
C PHE A 532 7.20 13.00 11.67
N TYR A 533 6.10 13.67 11.29
CA TYR A 533 4.92 13.82 12.16
C TYR A 533 4.30 12.47 12.52
N ALA A 534 4.25 11.52 11.60
CA ALA A 534 3.79 10.16 11.87
C ALA A 534 4.67 9.42 12.90
N ASN A 535 6.00 9.60 12.83
CA ASN A 535 6.91 9.04 13.82
C ASN A 535 6.71 9.68 15.21
N VAL A 536 6.49 11.00 15.27
CA VAL A 536 6.17 11.69 16.55
C VAL A 536 4.81 11.21 17.10
N ALA A 537 3.82 10.99 16.24
CA ALA A 537 2.52 10.44 16.65
C ALA A 537 2.67 9.04 17.28
N ALA A 538 3.54 8.20 16.73
CA ALA A 538 3.84 6.88 17.30
C ALA A 538 4.54 6.99 18.68
N ILE A 539 5.46 7.95 18.86
CA ILE A 539 6.09 8.26 20.17
C ILE A 539 5.01 8.68 21.19
N ASN A 540 4.10 9.57 20.80
CA ASN A 540 3.02 10.03 21.67
C ASN A 540 2.11 8.86 22.13
N SER A 541 1.79 7.94 21.21
CA SER A 541 1.02 6.75 21.53
C SER A 541 1.77 5.79 22.48
N LEU A 542 3.08 5.62 22.28
CA LEU A 542 3.93 4.85 23.20
C LEU A 542 3.93 5.48 24.62
N ILE A 543 4.05 6.80 24.72
CA ILE A 543 3.99 7.52 26.01
C ILE A 543 2.62 7.31 26.70
N LYS A 544 1.52 7.30 25.96
CA LYS A 544 0.18 6.97 26.50
C LYS A 544 0.16 5.55 27.11
N ILE A 545 0.76 4.59 26.40
CA ILE A 545 0.88 3.21 26.91
C ILE A 545 1.70 3.21 28.20
N ILE A 546 2.84 3.89 28.26
CA ILE A 546 3.70 3.98 29.45
C ILE A 546 2.93 4.58 30.63
N LYS A 547 2.24 5.71 30.41
CA LYS A 547 1.41 6.35 31.44
C LYS A 547 0.32 5.41 31.96
N TYR A 548 -0.33 4.65 31.09
CA TYR A 548 -1.32 3.65 31.46
C TYR A 548 -0.71 2.52 32.32
N LEU A 549 0.48 2.01 31.95
CA LEU A 549 1.17 0.98 32.72
C LEU A 549 1.60 1.47 34.10
N LYS A 550 2.13 2.71 34.17
CA LYS A 550 2.48 3.36 35.46
C LYS A 550 1.26 3.58 36.34
N TYR A 551 0.16 4.09 35.79
CA TYR A 551 -1.09 4.30 36.51
C TYR A 551 -1.65 3.01 37.13
N ASN A 552 -1.50 1.88 36.45
CA ASN A 552 -1.96 0.57 36.92
C ASN A 552 -0.92 -0.20 37.74
N ASN A 553 0.23 0.40 38.06
CA ASN A 553 1.33 -0.21 38.84
C ASN A 553 1.89 -1.50 38.22
N ILE A 554 1.88 -1.58 36.88
CA ILE A 554 2.39 -2.75 36.13
C ILE A 554 3.58 -2.39 35.20
N TYR A 555 4.12 -1.18 35.34
CA TYR A 555 5.23 -0.73 34.51
C TYR A 555 6.54 -1.47 34.80
N ASN A 556 6.86 -1.70 36.06
CA ASN A 556 8.11 -2.34 36.50
C ASN A 556 8.17 -3.81 36.08
N ASN A 557 7.05 -4.54 36.16
CA ASN A 557 6.96 -5.93 35.72
C ASN A 557 6.62 -6.08 34.22
N THR A 558 6.73 -4.98 33.44
CA THR A 558 6.50 -4.99 31.99
C THR A 558 7.78 -4.68 31.23
N LYS A 559 8.20 -5.61 30.37
CA LYS A 559 9.25 -5.44 29.38
C LYS A 559 8.64 -4.89 28.09
N ILE A 560 9.25 -3.88 27.48
CA ILE A 560 8.75 -3.25 26.25
C ILE A 560 9.85 -3.23 25.20
N ILE A 561 9.54 -3.72 24.01
CA ILE A 561 10.39 -3.66 22.82
C ILE A 561 9.65 -2.84 21.78
N VAL A 562 10.27 -1.79 21.25
CA VAL A 562 9.77 -1.05 20.11
C VAL A 562 10.72 -1.32 18.95
N VAL A 563 10.21 -1.85 17.86
CA VAL A 563 11.02 -2.27 16.70
C VAL A 563 10.28 -1.98 15.40
N SER A 564 11.03 -1.72 14.34
CA SER A 564 10.52 -1.69 12.97
C SER A 564 11.25 -2.74 12.12
N ASP A 565 10.64 -3.12 11.02
CA ASP A 565 11.19 -4.08 10.06
C ASP A 565 12.29 -3.48 9.18
N HIS A 566 12.14 -2.21 8.77
CA HIS A 566 13.10 -1.48 7.97
C HIS A 566 13.04 0.04 8.25
N GLY A 567 13.98 0.77 7.69
CA GLY A 567 13.96 2.23 7.67
C GLY A 567 13.27 2.81 6.44
N ALA A 568 13.58 4.05 6.12
CA ALA A 568 13.08 4.73 4.94
C ALA A 568 14.08 5.77 4.44
N ASP A 569 13.90 6.25 3.21
CA ASP A 569 14.64 7.40 2.72
C ASP A 569 14.26 8.65 3.53
N VAL A 570 15.26 9.30 4.09
CA VAL A 570 15.12 10.51 4.92
C VAL A 570 16.02 11.60 4.40
N TYR A 571 15.45 12.77 4.17
CA TYR A 571 16.16 13.91 3.61
C TYR A 571 17.14 14.53 4.63
N ASN A 572 18.34 14.89 4.16
CA ASN A 572 19.37 15.68 4.91
C ASN A 572 19.59 15.23 6.37
N ASN A 573 19.58 13.95 6.63
CA ASN A 573 19.84 13.48 7.99
C ASN A 573 21.35 13.36 8.24
N TYR A 574 21.85 14.02 9.28
CA TYR A 574 23.27 14.03 9.66
C TYR A 574 23.84 12.63 9.95
N LEU A 575 23.00 11.67 10.31
CA LEU A 575 23.42 10.28 10.58
C LEU A 575 23.90 9.56 9.31
N TYR A 576 23.43 9.96 8.14
CA TYR A 576 23.72 9.28 6.87
C TYR A 576 24.67 10.09 5.98
N SER A 577 25.58 10.89 6.58
CA SER A 577 26.63 11.60 5.87
C SER A 577 27.59 10.62 5.17
N ASN A 578 28.33 11.08 4.15
CA ASN A 578 29.38 10.30 3.46
C ASN A 578 28.92 9.18 2.51
N ASN A 579 27.91 9.41 1.65
CA ASN A 579 27.44 8.46 0.63
C ASN A 579 26.85 7.14 1.18
N LEU A 580 26.25 7.20 2.37
CA LEU A 580 25.56 6.08 3.01
C LEU A 580 24.03 6.26 3.01
N SER A 581 23.47 6.95 2.02
CA SER A 581 22.02 7.20 1.93
C SER A 581 21.20 5.89 1.94
N PHE A 582 21.74 4.81 1.36
CA PHE A 582 21.09 3.50 1.37
C PHE A 582 20.91 2.93 2.79
N VAL A 583 21.75 3.34 3.76
CA VAL A 583 21.64 2.89 5.15
C VAL A 583 20.34 3.35 5.79
N ALA A 584 19.82 4.50 5.38
CA ALA A 584 18.55 5.00 5.90
C ALA A 584 17.39 4.00 5.69
N TYR A 585 17.38 3.30 4.54
CA TYR A 585 16.37 2.28 4.24
C TYR A 585 16.41 1.06 5.15
N ILE A 586 17.55 0.78 5.73
CA ILE A 586 17.78 -0.42 6.53
C ILE A 586 18.14 -0.11 7.99
N ASN A 587 17.91 1.14 8.43
CA ASN A 587 18.13 1.57 9.81
C ASN A 587 16.81 1.84 10.54
N PRO A 588 16.10 0.78 10.97
CA PRO A 588 14.85 0.87 11.70
C PRO A 588 15.03 1.34 13.14
N ILE A 589 13.94 1.76 13.79
CA ILE A 589 13.92 1.95 15.24
C ILE A 589 14.15 0.62 15.95
N LEU A 590 14.96 0.64 17.00
CA LEU A 590 15.02 -0.40 18.03
C LEU A 590 15.18 0.26 19.38
N MET A 591 14.20 0.09 20.26
CA MET A 591 14.24 0.52 21.65
C MET A 591 13.85 -0.63 22.57
N PHE A 592 14.40 -0.62 23.75
CA PHE A 592 14.19 -1.66 24.73
C PHE A 592 14.07 -1.11 26.15
N LYS A 593 13.03 -1.53 26.88
CA LYS A 593 12.89 -1.32 28.31
C LYS A 593 12.78 -2.69 29.00
N ASP A 594 13.70 -3.00 29.89
CA ASP A 594 13.68 -4.26 30.64
C ASP A 594 12.79 -4.17 31.90
N PHE A 595 12.56 -5.31 32.55
CA PHE A 595 11.92 -5.34 33.86
C PHE A 595 12.72 -4.47 34.85
N ASN A 596 12.00 -3.72 35.70
CA ASN A 596 12.56 -2.86 36.74
C ASN A 596 13.58 -1.81 36.24
N SER A 597 13.61 -1.51 34.92
CA SER A 597 14.46 -0.45 34.39
C SER A 597 13.83 0.91 34.65
N GLU A 598 14.64 1.85 35.13
CA GLU A 598 14.25 3.21 35.51
C GLU A 598 15.29 4.24 35.04
N GLY A 599 14.90 5.50 35.02
CA GLY A 599 15.72 6.66 34.67
C GLY A 599 15.57 7.05 33.19
N ASN A 600 16.10 8.22 32.86
CA ASN A 600 15.98 8.80 31.51
C ASN A 600 16.46 7.85 30.43
N ILE A 601 15.86 7.94 29.25
CA ILE A 601 16.26 7.13 28.09
C ILE A 601 17.77 7.24 27.83
N LYS A 602 18.40 6.09 27.57
CA LYS A 602 19.84 5.98 27.27
C LYS A 602 20.05 5.69 25.80
N ILE A 603 21.07 6.31 25.21
CA ILE A 603 21.53 5.99 23.86
C ILE A 603 22.66 4.95 23.98
N ASN A 604 22.50 3.80 23.31
CA ASN A 604 23.50 2.74 23.25
C ASN A 604 23.91 2.51 21.78
N THR A 605 25.18 2.71 21.47
CA THR A 605 25.73 2.63 20.11
C THR A 605 26.22 1.24 19.73
N ASN A 606 25.99 0.22 20.57
CA ASN A 606 26.31 -1.16 20.22
C ASN A 606 25.59 -1.56 18.92
N PHE A 607 26.29 -2.37 18.13
CA PHE A 607 25.72 -2.91 16.91
C PHE A 607 24.56 -3.86 17.21
N MET A 608 23.40 -3.56 16.68
CA MET A 608 22.18 -4.33 16.84
C MET A 608 21.54 -4.65 15.49
N THR A 609 20.65 -5.63 15.51
CA THR A 609 19.81 -5.96 14.36
C THR A 609 18.37 -6.18 14.82
N ILE A 610 17.43 -6.16 13.90
CA ILE A 610 16.03 -6.50 14.25
C ILE A 610 15.88 -7.97 14.69
N ALA A 611 16.80 -8.85 14.31
CA ALA A 611 16.83 -10.25 14.76
C ALA A 611 17.22 -10.42 16.24
N ASP A 612 17.61 -9.34 16.91
CA ASP A 612 17.80 -9.33 18.36
C ASP A 612 16.45 -9.33 19.12
N THR A 613 15.34 -9.04 18.45
CA THR A 613 14.00 -8.94 19.09
C THR A 613 13.63 -10.20 19.88
N PRO A 614 13.74 -11.43 19.36
CA PRO A 614 13.47 -12.64 20.14
C PRO A 614 14.36 -12.80 21.36
N TYR A 615 15.65 -12.49 21.25
CA TYR A 615 16.56 -12.50 22.39
C TYR A 615 16.16 -11.46 23.44
N LEU A 616 15.87 -10.22 23.05
CA LEU A 616 15.42 -9.18 23.98
C LEU A 616 14.12 -9.57 24.70
N ALA A 617 13.20 -10.25 24.01
CA ALA A 617 11.98 -10.76 24.60
C ALA A 617 12.23 -11.87 25.63
N THR A 618 13.18 -12.77 25.34
CA THR A 618 13.38 -14.02 26.10
C THR A 618 14.60 -14.01 27.03
N LYS A 619 15.49 -13.02 27.03
CA LYS A 619 16.77 -13.01 27.75
C LYS A 619 16.68 -13.13 29.28
N HIS A 620 15.49 -12.98 29.86
CA HIS A 620 15.22 -13.21 31.29
C HIS A 620 15.00 -14.70 31.64
N ILE A 621 14.98 -15.53 30.60
CA ILE A 621 14.79 -16.96 30.69
C ILE A 621 16.10 -17.65 30.34
N ASP A 622 16.67 -18.40 31.26
CA ASP A 622 17.91 -19.14 31.01
C ASP A 622 17.70 -20.19 29.92
N ASN A 623 18.53 -20.10 28.87
CA ASN A 623 18.52 -21.03 27.74
C ASN A 623 17.17 -21.15 27.03
N ALA A 624 16.47 -20.04 26.80
CA ALA A 624 15.28 -20.03 25.94
C ALA A 624 15.65 -20.59 24.54
N VAL A 625 14.88 -21.55 24.06
CA VAL A 625 15.20 -22.25 22.79
C VAL A 625 14.17 -21.97 21.70
N ASN A 626 14.63 -21.95 20.47
CA ASN A 626 13.78 -21.99 19.29
C ASN A 626 13.12 -23.38 19.21
N PRO A 627 11.79 -23.49 19.29
CA PRO A 627 11.08 -24.77 19.37
C PRO A 627 11.20 -25.63 18.10
N PHE A 628 11.59 -25.05 16.95
CA PHE A 628 11.67 -25.74 15.67
C PHE A 628 13.02 -26.39 15.41
N ASN A 629 14.08 -25.95 16.08
CA ASN A 629 15.44 -26.50 15.87
C ASN A 629 16.20 -26.75 17.17
N ASN A 630 15.62 -26.47 18.34
CA ASN A 630 16.18 -26.62 19.67
C ASN A 630 17.48 -25.83 19.93
N LYS A 631 17.78 -24.81 19.12
CA LYS A 631 18.89 -23.91 19.38
C LYS A 631 18.52 -22.86 20.41
N ILE A 632 19.49 -22.48 21.24
CA ILE A 632 19.32 -21.37 22.18
C ILE A 632 19.14 -20.07 21.41
N ILE A 633 18.17 -19.26 21.80
CA ILE A 633 17.93 -17.93 21.23
C ILE A 633 19.01 -16.98 21.79
N THR A 634 20.00 -16.64 20.96
CA THR A 634 21.11 -15.75 21.32
C THR A 634 21.18 -14.55 20.40
N ASN A 635 22.04 -13.58 20.73
CA ASN A 635 22.32 -12.42 19.93
C ASN A 635 23.78 -12.36 19.44
N ASP A 636 24.53 -13.44 19.56
CA ASP A 636 25.97 -13.49 19.26
C ASP A 636 26.29 -13.53 17.77
N TYR A 637 25.34 -13.97 16.94
CA TYR A 637 25.52 -14.11 15.50
C TYR A 637 26.07 -12.83 14.85
N LYS A 638 25.55 -11.67 15.22
CA LYS A 638 25.94 -10.37 14.68
C LYS A 638 27.39 -9.97 14.96
N ASN A 639 28.04 -10.59 15.96
CA ASN A 639 29.46 -10.33 16.27
C ASN A 639 30.39 -10.69 15.09
N ASN A 640 29.94 -11.54 14.19
CA ASN A 640 30.66 -11.90 12.97
C ASN A 640 30.27 -11.04 11.76
N GLY A 641 29.36 -10.08 11.92
CA GLY A 641 28.74 -9.31 10.85
C GLY A 641 27.51 -10.00 10.27
N VAL A 642 26.74 -9.26 9.48
CA VAL A 642 25.48 -9.73 8.89
C VAL A 642 25.37 -9.42 7.41
N ASN A 643 24.65 -10.28 6.69
CA ASN A 643 24.36 -10.12 5.27
C ASN A 643 22.95 -9.51 5.08
N ILE A 644 22.86 -8.51 4.23
CA ILE A 644 21.64 -7.77 3.91
C ILE A 644 21.36 -7.90 2.43
N ILE A 645 20.23 -8.48 2.04
CA ILE A 645 19.91 -8.69 0.63
C ILE A 645 19.26 -7.46 0.02
N SER A 646 19.63 -7.16 -1.22
CA SER A 646 19.00 -6.11 -2.03
C SER A 646 18.08 -6.77 -3.06
N VAL A 647 16.79 -6.71 -2.83
CA VAL A 647 15.78 -7.32 -3.71
C VAL A 647 15.17 -6.29 -4.64
N ASP A 648 14.83 -6.73 -5.85
CA ASP A 648 14.16 -5.89 -6.85
C ASP A 648 12.65 -5.79 -6.59
N SER A 649 12.09 -6.72 -5.78
CA SER A 649 10.67 -6.77 -5.48
C SER A 649 10.41 -7.54 -4.18
N TRP A 650 9.55 -6.97 -3.33
CA TRP A 650 9.05 -7.58 -2.08
C TRP A 650 7.82 -8.49 -2.29
N LYS A 651 7.41 -8.76 -3.54
CA LYS A 651 6.16 -9.47 -3.85
C LYS A 651 6.02 -10.78 -3.08
N ALA A 652 4.84 -10.97 -2.50
CA ALA A 652 4.47 -12.17 -1.74
C ALA A 652 4.67 -13.49 -2.51
N GLU A 653 4.59 -13.45 -3.84
CA GLU A 653 4.85 -14.60 -4.72
C GLU A 653 6.26 -15.18 -4.56
N ALA A 654 7.26 -14.34 -4.26
CA ALA A 654 8.62 -14.81 -4.01
C ALA A 654 8.68 -15.80 -2.85
N GLN A 655 7.76 -15.74 -1.92
CA GLN A 655 7.77 -16.57 -0.70
C GLN A 655 7.12 -17.94 -0.89
N LEU A 656 6.44 -18.14 -2.00
CA LEU A 656 6.03 -19.48 -2.44
C LEU A 656 7.21 -20.29 -3.01
N THR A 657 8.37 -19.65 -3.13
CA THR A 657 9.64 -20.25 -3.58
C THR A 657 10.54 -20.58 -2.39
N ASN A 658 11.70 -21.13 -2.69
CA ASN A 658 12.72 -21.49 -1.69
C ASN A 658 13.79 -20.40 -1.52
N SER A 659 13.73 -19.33 -2.29
CA SER A 659 14.76 -18.28 -2.30
C SER A 659 14.16 -16.94 -2.73
N TYR A 660 14.57 -15.86 -2.08
CA TYR A 660 14.34 -14.52 -2.58
C TYR A 660 15.19 -14.26 -3.81
N ASN A 661 14.66 -13.52 -4.77
CA ASN A 661 15.40 -13.14 -5.97
C ASN A 661 16.20 -11.86 -5.69
N PHE A 662 17.52 -11.97 -5.61
CA PHE A 662 18.43 -10.84 -5.48
C PHE A 662 19.74 -11.09 -6.24
N ASN A 663 20.33 -10.01 -6.75
CA ASN A 663 21.60 -10.03 -7.48
C ASN A 663 22.76 -9.50 -6.64
N TYR A 664 22.45 -8.72 -5.62
CA TYR A 664 23.43 -8.08 -4.75
C TYR A 664 23.03 -8.25 -3.30
N TYR A 665 24.05 -8.33 -2.43
CA TYR A 665 23.90 -8.22 -1.00
C TYR A 665 25.02 -7.38 -0.41
N TYR A 666 24.76 -6.84 0.77
CA TYR A 666 25.72 -6.08 1.55
C TYR A 666 26.09 -6.89 2.78
N PHE A 667 27.35 -6.78 3.17
CA PHE A 667 27.83 -7.26 4.46
C PHE A 667 28.17 -6.06 5.31
N VAL A 668 27.78 -6.07 6.58
CA VAL A 668 28.15 -5.04 7.56
C VAL A 668 28.48 -5.66 8.90
N LYS A 669 29.41 -5.00 9.61
CA LYS A 669 29.83 -5.38 10.94
C LYS A 669 30.12 -4.11 11.78
N ASP A 670 29.88 -4.19 13.09
CA ASP A 670 30.20 -3.21 14.14
C ASP A 670 29.43 -1.88 14.06
N ASN A 671 29.66 -1.03 13.06
CA ASN A 671 29.04 0.28 12.97
C ASN A 671 28.52 0.56 11.56
N ILE A 672 27.19 0.70 11.42
CA ILE A 672 26.54 0.95 10.13
C ILE A 672 26.80 2.34 9.57
N PHE A 673 27.23 3.30 10.39
CA PHE A 673 27.52 4.67 9.97
C PHE A 673 28.97 4.85 9.47
N ASP A 674 29.81 3.82 9.60
CA ASP A 674 31.16 3.81 9.03
C ASP A 674 31.18 3.04 7.70
N LYS A 675 31.47 3.75 6.61
CA LYS A 675 31.56 3.16 5.27
C LYS A 675 32.56 1.98 5.17
N ASN A 676 33.61 2.01 5.97
CA ASN A 676 34.65 0.96 5.96
C ASN A 676 34.14 -0.39 6.49
N ASN A 677 33.06 -0.38 7.25
CA ASN A 677 32.41 -1.59 7.77
C ASN A 677 31.50 -2.27 6.74
N TRP A 678 31.29 -1.65 5.58
CA TRP A 678 30.42 -2.16 4.54
C TRP A 678 31.19 -2.81 3.41
N LYS A 679 30.69 -3.94 2.94
CA LYS A 679 31.14 -4.60 1.71
C LYS A 679 29.93 -4.94 0.86
N LYS A 680 30.03 -4.77 -0.46
CA LYS A 680 28.99 -5.15 -1.42
C LYS A 680 29.44 -6.34 -2.23
N PHE A 681 28.56 -7.29 -2.43
CA PHE A 681 28.80 -8.50 -3.19
C PHE A 681 27.77 -8.68 -4.28
N LYS A 682 28.20 -9.22 -5.41
CA LYS A 682 27.34 -9.76 -6.46
C LYS A 682 27.33 -11.28 -6.35
N ILE A 683 26.12 -11.89 -6.34
CA ILE A 683 25.95 -13.33 -6.29
C ILE A 683 25.78 -13.91 -7.71
N ASP A 684 26.47 -15.02 -7.98
CA ASP A 684 26.22 -15.89 -9.12
C ASP A 684 25.45 -17.12 -8.64
N TRP A 685 24.16 -17.13 -8.85
CA TRP A 685 23.27 -18.22 -8.42
C TRP A 685 23.56 -19.55 -9.11
N LYS A 686 24.14 -19.53 -10.33
CA LYS A 686 24.45 -20.74 -11.09
C LYS A 686 25.62 -21.50 -10.45
N ASN A 687 26.64 -20.76 -10.03
CA ASN A 687 27.86 -21.34 -9.44
C ASN A 687 27.82 -21.27 -7.90
N LYS A 688 26.86 -20.59 -7.30
CA LYS A 688 26.77 -20.30 -5.86
C LYS A 688 28.00 -19.56 -5.30
N GLU A 689 28.58 -18.68 -6.13
CA GLU A 689 29.75 -17.89 -5.78
C GLU A 689 29.39 -16.43 -5.61
N SER A 690 30.12 -15.75 -4.75
CA SER A 690 29.95 -14.32 -4.51
C SER A 690 31.24 -13.56 -4.80
N LYS A 691 31.13 -12.47 -5.56
CA LYS A 691 32.26 -11.61 -5.89
C LYS A 691 32.05 -10.24 -5.26
N GLN A 692 33.04 -9.75 -4.51
CA GLN A 692 33.02 -8.39 -3.98
C GLN A 692 33.06 -7.39 -5.14
N VAL A 693 32.22 -6.35 -5.04
CA VAL A 693 32.12 -5.27 -6.01
C VAL A 693 32.24 -3.93 -5.29
N GLU A 694 32.44 -2.86 -6.05
CA GLU A 694 32.58 -1.51 -5.48
C GLU A 694 31.28 -1.07 -4.78
N LEU A 695 31.43 -0.49 -3.61
CA LEU A 695 30.35 0.15 -2.84
C LEU A 695 30.20 1.59 -3.39
N LYS A 696 29.26 1.76 -4.30
CA LYS A 696 28.90 3.08 -4.87
C LYS A 696 27.76 3.69 -4.08
#